data_a7518efc086440cddaeb3a3fc88a48bb
#
_entry.id   a7518efc086440cddaeb3a3fc88a48bb
#
_cell.length_a   1.000
_cell.length_b   1.000
_cell.length_c   1.000
_cell.angle_alpha   90.00
_cell.angle_beta   90.00
_cell.angle_gamma   90.00
#
_symmetry.space_group_name_H-M   'P 1'
#
loop_
_entity.id
_entity.type
_entity.pdbx_description
1 polymer ?
#
loop_
_entity_poly.entity_id
_entity_poly.type
_entity_poly.pdbx_seq_one_letter_code
_entity_poly.pdbx_strand_id
1 'polypeptide(L)'
;MRPTEEKIQKDPSDLPIYLFKQGNNCEAYRYFGAHLETRAGESGVVFRVWAPHAAAISVVGDFNSWKPGSHPMRKVDGDSVWELFIPGVKEYDVYKYCVTTRGGDLIYKADPYAFHAETRPSNGSKVYDITGFAWHDDAWQTAQKKADVINGPMNIYEMHAGSWKLKDEKVPYNYSELADELIPYIREMGYTHVELLPVMEYPFDGSWGYQVTGYFAPTSRYGTPKDFMAFVDKMHEAGIGVIMDWVPAHFPKDGFGLYNFDGEACYEDPNPKRGEHKEWGTMVFDFGRSEVQSFLISSALYWLEQYHIDGLRVDAVASMLYLDYNRKQGEWEPNKNGGKENLEAVAFLRKLNDTVLGRHPHKCMIAEESTAWPMVTKPASDGGLGFNFKWNMGWMNDMLSYMKTDPLFRAGNHNKVTFSFFYAFSENFVLPISHDEVVHGKGSLINKMPGEYDAKFANLRTFFGYMMAHPGKKLLFMGQEFGQFTEWNEEKQLDWMLLDYDKHTELQNYVKTLNAFYKEHPAFWQIDYSWEGFQWIVPDDSKQSVIAFLRKDANGKQILVVCNFNPVLREGYALGAPVAGTYKEVLNSDDEAFGGSGAVHNKSVRTHKKPLHGFEQSITITLPPMSTLYFEVPTKRTRKAADPAKTAQTVKKTAAKKTAAKTTKTAKAEPAVKGEKPKKTSTRKAKAETEPCLLYTSDAADDLI
;
A
#
# COMPACT_ATOMS: atom_id res chain seq x y z
N MET A 1 -1.88 34.21 54.69
CA MET A 1 -1.16 34.63 53.47
C MET A 1 -0.91 33.37 52.67
N ARG A 2 -1.59 33.27 51.50
CA ARG A 2 -1.31 32.17 50.54
C ARG A 2 -0.08 32.57 49.72
N PRO A 3 0.82 31.65 49.39
CA PRO A 3 1.96 31.96 48.51
C PRO A 3 1.39 32.29 47.12
N THR A 4 1.85 33.36 46.53
CA THR A 4 1.62 33.76 45.14
C THR A 4 2.22 32.71 44.23
N GLU A 5 1.40 32.13 43.35
CA GLU A 5 1.86 31.34 42.22
C GLU A 5 2.71 32.23 41.31
N GLU A 6 4.03 32.08 41.37
CA GLU A 6 4.91 32.58 40.34
C GLU A 6 4.56 31.85 39.03
N LYS A 7 3.97 32.58 38.11
CA LYS A 7 3.85 32.15 36.72
C LYS A 7 5.27 32.01 36.16
N ILE A 8 5.79 30.78 36.13
CA ILE A 8 7.02 30.46 35.41
C ILE A 8 6.73 30.81 33.95
N GLN A 9 7.30 31.92 33.50
CA GLN A 9 7.27 32.32 32.09
C GLN A 9 8.21 31.32 31.37
N LYS A 10 7.63 30.27 30.77
CA LYS A 10 8.39 29.28 30.01
C LYS A 10 9.06 29.98 28.83
N ASP A 11 10.38 29.79 28.71
CA ASP A 11 11.15 30.24 27.57
C ASP A 11 10.55 29.61 26.29
N PRO A 12 10.25 30.37 25.21
CA PRO A 12 9.78 29.82 23.94
C PRO A 12 10.68 28.72 23.38
N SER A 13 11.97 28.66 23.77
CA SER A 13 12.91 27.61 23.39
C SER A 13 12.60 26.23 23.97
N ASP A 14 11.79 26.13 25.03
CA ASP A 14 11.47 24.88 25.72
C ASP A 14 10.31 24.09 25.05
N LEU A 15 9.53 24.75 24.21
CA LEU A 15 8.33 24.13 23.59
C LEU A 15 8.63 22.85 22.77
N PRO A 16 9.66 22.80 21.89
CA PRO A 16 9.98 21.59 21.15
C PRO A 16 10.31 20.39 22.05
N ILE A 17 11.06 20.60 23.13
CA ILE A 17 11.41 19.56 24.11
C ILE A 17 10.16 19.11 24.88
N TYR A 18 9.34 20.06 25.33
CA TYR A 18 8.09 19.76 26.03
C TYR A 18 7.17 18.89 25.17
N LEU A 19 6.94 19.28 23.90
CA LEU A 19 6.12 18.51 22.99
C LEU A 19 6.71 17.13 22.69
N PHE A 20 8.03 17.04 22.56
CA PHE A 20 8.75 15.79 22.35
C PHE A 20 8.52 14.80 23.50
N LYS A 21 8.69 15.26 24.74
CA LYS A 21 8.45 14.47 25.95
C LYS A 21 6.96 14.10 26.16
N GLN A 22 6.04 14.78 25.49
CA GLN A 22 4.60 14.44 25.49
C GLN A 22 4.18 13.56 24.31
N GLY A 23 5.11 13.16 23.44
CA GLY A 23 4.81 12.40 22.25
C GLY A 23 4.08 13.20 21.15
N ASN A 24 4.12 14.53 21.22
CA ASN A 24 3.35 15.44 20.37
C ASN A 24 4.21 16.33 19.46
N ASN A 25 5.55 16.17 19.50
CA ASN A 25 6.41 16.88 18.56
C ASN A 25 6.46 16.12 17.22
N CYS A 26 5.52 16.44 16.34
CA CYS A 26 5.43 15.82 15.02
C CYS A 26 6.48 16.35 14.02
N GLU A 27 7.26 17.37 14.39
CA GLU A 27 8.34 17.96 13.59
C GLU A 27 9.65 17.98 14.38
N ALA A 28 9.90 16.93 15.16
CA ALA A 28 11.08 16.83 16.04
C ALA A 28 12.41 16.98 15.26
N TYR A 29 12.43 16.59 13.98
CA TYR A 29 13.58 16.77 13.08
C TYR A 29 13.99 18.24 12.87
N ARG A 30 13.09 19.22 13.10
CA ARG A 30 13.43 20.65 13.03
C ARG A 30 14.24 21.14 14.24
N TYR A 31 14.19 20.38 15.32
CA TYR A 31 14.88 20.71 16.56
C TYR A 31 16.09 19.81 16.81
N PHE A 32 15.90 18.49 16.75
CA PHE A 32 16.95 17.50 16.93
C PHE A 32 17.79 17.31 15.66
N GLY A 33 19.03 16.83 15.82
CA GLY A 33 19.97 16.65 14.74
C GLY A 33 20.99 17.78 14.64
N ALA A 34 21.62 17.90 13.48
CA ALA A 34 22.64 18.92 13.15
C ALA A 34 22.04 19.97 12.22
N HIS A 35 21.99 21.23 12.69
CA HIS A 35 21.40 22.33 11.92
C HIS A 35 22.40 23.47 11.73
N LEU A 36 22.52 23.96 10.51
CA LEU A 36 23.29 25.18 10.21
C LEU A 36 22.65 26.39 10.90
N GLU A 37 23.43 27.10 11.68
CA GLU A 37 22.96 28.25 12.44
C GLU A 37 24.06 29.33 12.54
N THR A 38 23.67 30.59 12.71
CA THR A 38 24.60 31.70 13.03
C THR A 38 24.30 32.16 14.44
N ARG A 39 25.29 32.01 15.37
CA ARG A 39 25.20 32.49 16.75
C ARG A 39 26.27 33.53 17.01
N ALA A 40 25.88 34.65 17.61
CA ALA A 40 26.77 35.76 17.91
C ALA A 40 27.64 36.25 16.72
N GLY A 41 27.15 36.10 15.49
CA GLY A 41 27.85 36.49 14.26
C GLY A 41 28.81 35.44 13.68
N GLU A 42 28.93 34.28 14.29
CA GLU A 42 29.69 33.14 13.78
C GLU A 42 28.78 32.07 13.20
N SER A 43 29.04 31.68 11.95
CA SER A 43 28.34 30.55 11.30
C SER A 43 28.92 29.23 11.77
N GLY A 44 28.04 28.25 11.98
CA GLY A 44 28.43 26.93 12.46
C GLY A 44 27.23 26.00 12.46
N VAL A 45 27.28 24.95 13.27
CA VAL A 45 26.25 23.92 13.40
C VAL A 45 25.85 23.77 14.85
N VAL A 46 24.56 23.75 15.12
CA VAL A 46 24.00 23.31 16.40
C VAL A 46 23.65 21.83 16.31
N PHE A 47 24.15 21.06 17.26
CA PHE A 47 23.88 19.64 17.44
C PHE A 47 22.97 19.45 18.64
N ARG A 48 21.87 18.70 18.47
CA ARG A 48 20.93 18.33 19.53
C ARG A 48 20.58 16.87 19.47
N VAL A 49 20.69 16.18 20.61
CA VAL A 49 20.39 14.76 20.71
C VAL A 49 19.68 14.43 22.02
N TRP A 50 18.77 13.47 21.95
CA TRP A 50 18.12 12.89 23.12
C TRP A 50 18.86 11.63 23.57
N ALA A 51 19.36 11.66 24.81
CA ALA A 51 20.12 10.56 25.42
C ALA A 51 19.99 10.64 26.95
N PRO A 52 18.93 10.08 27.53
CA PRO A 52 18.56 10.28 28.93
C PRO A 52 19.53 9.60 29.90
N HIS A 53 20.18 8.50 29.50
CA HIS A 53 21.03 7.72 30.38
C HIS A 53 22.52 8.05 30.22
N ALA A 54 22.92 8.85 29.24
CA ALA A 54 24.30 9.24 29.00
C ALA A 54 24.90 10.00 30.22
N ALA A 55 26.13 9.62 30.63
CA ALA A 55 26.88 10.36 31.61
C ALA A 55 27.50 11.64 31.04
N ALA A 56 27.96 11.59 29.79
CA ALA A 56 28.46 12.72 29.01
C ALA A 56 28.34 12.43 27.51
N ILE A 57 28.24 13.48 26.70
CA ILE A 57 28.28 13.38 25.23
C ILE A 57 29.26 14.43 24.70
N SER A 58 30.01 14.07 23.67
CA SER A 58 30.77 15.00 22.84
C SER A 58 30.53 14.76 21.37
N VAL A 59 30.57 15.81 20.55
CA VAL A 59 30.54 15.68 19.09
C VAL A 59 31.95 15.46 18.58
N VAL A 60 32.14 14.43 17.76
CA VAL A 60 33.43 14.09 17.15
C VAL A 60 33.25 14.07 15.62
N GLY A 61 34.30 14.47 14.92
CA GLY A 61 34.28 14.52 13.45
C GLY A 61 35.66 14.96 12.92
N ASP A 62 35.74 15.17 11.61
CA ASP A 62 36.98 15.60 10.93
C ASP A 62 37.46 16.95 11.49
N PHE A 63 36.57 17.85 11.83
CA PHE A 63 36.85 19.18 12.39
C PHE A 63 37.56 19.16 13.76
N ASN A 64 37.62 18.02 14.42
CA ASN A 64 38.35 17.86 15.69
C ASN A 64 39.19 16.58 15.74
N SER A 65 39.54 16.02 14.58
CA SER A 65 40.34 14.79 14.45
C SER A 65 39.75 13.61 15.23
N TRP A 66 38.44 13.55 15.34
CA TRP A 66 37.69 12.47 16.02
C TRP A 66 38.05 12.30 17.52
N LYS A 67 38.51 13.36 18.15
CA LYS A 67 38.99 13.33 19.54
C LYS A 67 37.85 13.41 20.53
N PRO A 68 37.60 12.35 21.34
CA PRO A 68 36.59 12.36 22.39
C PRO A 68 36.78 13.52 23.38
N GLY A 69 35.67 14.12 23.82
CA GLY A 69 35.65 15.17 24.85
C GLY A 69 36.14 16.53 24.39
N SER A 70 36.62 16.74 23.15
CA SER A 70 37.05 18.05 22.64
C SER A 70 35.93 19.03 22.42
N HIS A 71 34.72 18.53 22.13
CA HIS A 71 33.50 19.34 21.93
C HIS A 71 32.36 18.76 22.80
N PRO A 72 32.39 18.99 24.13
CA PRO A 72 31.43 18.45 25.08
C PRO A 72 30.07 19.14 24.93
N MET A 73 29.01 18.37 24.90
CA MET A 73 27.63 18.84 24.90
C MET A 73 27.15 19.14 26.33
N ARG A 74 26.15 19.98 26.48
CA ARG A 74 25.48 20.28 27.75
C ARG A 74 23.99 19.86 27.68
N LYS A 75 23.45 19.47 28.81
CA LYS A 75 22.01 19.26 28.99
C LYS A 75 21.28 20.61 28.98
N VAL A 76 20.26 20.74 28.11
CA VAL A 76 19.48 21.99 28.00
C VAL A 76 18.15 21.94 28.74
N ASP A 77 17.66 20.74 29.04
CA ASP A 77 16.44 20.50 29.82
C ASP A 77 16.75 20.03 31.27
N GLY A 78 18.05 20.00 31.65
CA GLY A 78 18.51 19.48 32.91
C GLY A 78 18.48 17.96 33.07
N ASP A 79 17.95 17.22 32.06
CA ASP A 79 17.63 15.81 32.19
C ASP A 79 18.15 14.96 31.01
N SER A 80 17.66 15.13 29.80
CA SER A 80 17.77 14.13 28.74
C SER A 80 18.22 14.65 27.39
N VAL A 81 18.07 15.96 27.12
CA VAL A 81 18.39 16.58 25.84
C VAL A 81 19.73 17.32 25.94
N TRP A 82 20.63 16.98 25.01
CA TRP A 82 21.97 17.54 24.92
C TRP A 82 22.08 18.49 23.74
N GLU A 83 22.79 19.61 23.92
CA GLU A 83 23.03 20.62 22.88
C GLU A 83 24.50 21.09 22.90
N LEU A 84 24.99 21.39 21.68
CA LEU A 84 26.26 22.07 21.46
C LEU A 84 26.20 22.86 20.14
N PHE A 85 26.67 24.11 20.15
CA PHE A 85 26.98 24.85 18.94
C PHE A 85 28.49 24.81 18.68
N ILE A 86 28.89 24.46 17.44
CA ILE A 86 30.30 24.43 17.04
C ILE A 86 30.47 25.40 15.86
N PRO A 87 31.19 26.53 16.06
CA PRO A 87 31.48 27.46 14.99
C PRO A 87 32.42 26.84 13.95
N GLY A 88 32.27 27.23 12.68
CA GLY A 88 33.13 26.80 11.57
C GLY A 88 32.85 25.44 11.03
N VAL A 89 32.00 24.62 11.67
CA VAL A 89 31.47 23.37 11.08
C VAL A 89 30.49 23.75 9.97
N LYS A 90 30.53 23.00 8.85
CA LYS A 90 29.81 23.33 7.62
C LYS A 90 29.12 22.10 7.01
N GLU A 91 28.35 22.33 5.97
CA GLU A 91 27.71 21.29 5.20
C GLU A 91 28.73 20.28 4.67
N TYR A 92 28.37 19.01 4.68
CA TYR A 92 29.16 17.80 4.39
C TYR A 92 30.24 17.42 5.42
N ASP A 93 30.45 18.19 6.49
CA ASP A 93 31.32 17.74 7.57
C ASP A 93 30.74 16.46 8.21
N VAL A 94 31.61 15.46 8.39
CA VAL A 94 31.24 14.16 8.95
C VAL A 94 31.36 14.21 10.48
N TYR A 95 30.38 13.62 11.16
CA TYR A 95 30.36 13.61 12.63
C TYR A 95 29.70 12.36 13.19
N LYS A 96 29.95 12.13 14.48
CA LYS A 96 29.22 11.21 15.37
C LYS A 96 29.06 11.82 16.75
N TYR A 97 28.15 11.27 17.52
CA TYR A 97 28.11 11.45 18.95
C TYR A 97 29.02 10.42 19.64
N CYS A 98 30.00 10.87 20.41
CA CYS A 98 30.76 10.04 21.33
C CYS A 98 30.09 10.12 22.70
N VAL A 99 29.39 9.05 23.05
CA VAL A 99 28.60 8.95 24.29
C VAL A 99 29.41 8.23 25.34
N THR A 100 29.56 8.83 26.52
CA THR A 100 30.03 8.16 27.71
C THR A 100 28.82 7.55 28.42
N THR A 101 28.80 6.23 28.51
CA THR A 101 27.71 5.49 29.19
C THR A 101 27.78 5.72 30.70
N ARG A 102 26.75 5.34 31.46
CA ARG A 102 26.79 5.33 32.93
C ARG A 102 27.90 4.44 33.48
N GLY A 103 28.30 3.40 32.76
CA GLY A 103 29.40 2.51 33.11
C GLY A 103 30.79 3.11 32.86
N GLY A 104 30.86 4.23 32.14
CA GLY A 104 32.11 4.91 31.77
C GLY A 104 32.68 4.48 30.43
N ASP A 105 32.03 3.58 29.70
CA ASP A 105 32.44 3.16 28.36
C ASP A 105 32.17 4.27 27.35
N LEU A 106 33.03 4.36 26.31
CA LEU A 106 32.84 5.25 25.19
C LEU A 106 32.25 4.49 24.00
N ILE A 107 31.09 4.94 23.56
CA ILE A 107 30.44 4.40 22.35
C ILE A 107 30.22 5.51 21.32
N TYR A 108 30.27 5.15 20.02
CA TYR A 108 30.14 6.11 18.92
C TYR A 108 28.84 5.86 18.18
N LYS A 109 27.98 6.87 18.13
CA LYS A 109 26.62 6.81 17.58
C LYS A 109 26.46 7.75 16.40
N ALA A 110 25.83 7.26 15.32
CA ALA A 110 25.28 8.13 14.29
C ALA A 110 24.14 8.98 14.88
N ASP A 111 23.87 10.11 14.26
CA ASP A 111 22.78 10.97 14.69
C ASP A 111 21.43 10.37 14.25
N PRO A 112 20.51 10.10 15.18
CA PRO A 112 19.18 9.57 14.85
C PRO A 112 18.36 10.47 13.91
N TYR A 113 18.65 11.77 13.89
CA TYR A 113 17.95 12.78 13.08
C TYR A 113 18.80 13.31 11.91
N ALA A 114 19.91 12.66 11.57
CA ALA A 114 20.74 13.07 10.45
C ALA A 114 19.95 13.06 9.13
N PHE A 115 20.09 14.11 8.34
CA PHE A 115 19.47 14.22 7.03
C PHE A 115 20.30 13.55 5.93
N HIS A 116 21.57 13.25 6.20
CA HIS A 116 22.46 12.58 5.27
C HIS A 116 23.47 11.71 6.03
N ALA A 117 23.88 10.62 5.43
CA ALA A 117 24.83 9.66 5.99
C ALA A 117 26.07 9.52 5.10
N GLU A 118 27.16 9.02 5.67
CA GLU A 118 28.27 8.52 4.87
C GLU A 118 27.83 7.28 4.08
N THR A 119 28.42 7.14 2.90
CA THR A 119 28.26 5.90 2.11
C THR A 119 29.09 4.80 2.75
N ARG A 120 28.48 3.63 2.86
CA ARG A 120 29.16 2.44 3.39
C ARG A 120 30.51 2.14 2.68
N PRO A 121 31.49 1.55 3.38
CA PRO A 121 31.41 0.94 4.70
C PRO A 121 31.45 1.93 5.86
N SER A 122 31.62 3.21 5.60
CA SER A 122 31.53 4.26 6.63
C SER A 122 30.11 4.37 7.16
N ASN A 123 29.96 4.92 8.37
CA ASN A 123 28.68 4.98 9.08
C ASN A 123 28.53 6.23 9.96
N GLY A 124 29.18 7.33 9.56
CA GLY A 124 29.00 8.64 10.18
C GLY A 124 27.78 9.36 9.61
N SER A 125 27.33 10.35 10.33
CA SER A 125 26.35 11.32 9.88
C SER A 125 27.06 12.48 9.18
N LYS A 126 26.40 13.08 8.19
CA LYS A 126 26.87 14.29 7.51
C LYS A 126 25.96 15.45 7.85
N VAL A 127 26.57 16.60 8.14
CA VAL A 127 25.81 17.86 8.20
C VAL A 127 25.25 18.13 6.79
N TYR A 128 23.96 18.36 6.69
CA TYR A 128 23.31 18.62 5.40
C TYR A 128 22.15 19.60 5.53
N ASP A 129 22.07 20.54 4.59
CA ASP A 129 20.95 21.47 4.47
C ASP A 129 19.92 20.95 3.45
N ILE A 130 18.77 20.50 3.95
CA ILE A 130 17.64 20.05 3.11
C ILE A 130 16.80 21.21 2.56
N THR A 131 17.09 22.45 2.96
CA THR A 131 16.33 23.62 2.52
C THR A 131 16.79 24.10 1.14
N GLY A 132 15.99 24.99 0.52
CA GLY A 132 16.36 25.66 -0.73
C GLY A 132 16.26 24.80 -1.98
N PHE A 133 15.67 23.58 -1.92
CA PHE A 133 15.31 22.85 -3.12
C PHE A 133 14.13 23.55 -3.82
N ALA A 134 14.23 23.74 -5.13
CA ALA A 134 13.17 24.37 -5.92
C ALA A 134 12.25 23.27 -6.47
N TRP A 135 11.08 23.14 -5.91
CA TRP A 135 10.06 22.21 -6.38
C TRP A 135 9.32 22.74 -7.61
N HIS A 136 8.99 21.85 -8.54
CA HIS A 136 8.19 22.15 -9.76
C HIS A 136 6.86 21.38 -9.78
N ASP A 137 6.52 20.69 -8.72
CA ASP A 137 5.39 19.77 -8.60
C ASP A 137 4.06 20.41 -8.14
N ASP A 138 3.93 21.73 -8.14
CA ASP A 138 2.72 22.45 -7.70
C ASP A 138 1.43 21.96 -8.37
N ALA A 139 1.51 21.61 -9.66
CA ALA A 139 0.35 21.08 -10.40
C ALA A 139 -0.10 19.74 -9.86
N TRP A 140 0.86 18.85 -9.54
CA TRP A 140 0.63 17.56 -8.91
C TRP A 140 0.01 17.71 -7.53
N GLN A 141 0.63 18.50 -6.64
CA GLN A 141 0.12 18.75 -5.28
C GLN A 141 -1.29 19.33 -5.29
N THR A 142 -1.60 20.20 -6.24
CA THR A 142 -2.94 20.77 -6.41
C THR A 142 -3.96 19.72 -6.87
N ALA A 143 -3.56 18.81 -7.75
CA ALA A 143 -4.40 17.72 -8.23
C ALA A 143 -4.67 16.70 -7.12
N GLN A 144 -3.64 16.30 -6.38
CA GLN A 144 -3.72 15.34 -5.28
C GLN A 144 -4.67 15.81 -4.16
N LYS A 145 -4.62 17.08 -3.79
CA LYS A 145 -5.55 17.66 -2.78
C LYS A 145 -7.03 17.54 -3.16
N LYS A 146 -7.33 17.26 -4.43
CA LYS A 146 -8.70 17.09 -4.95
C LYS A 146 -9.03 15.64 -5.29
N ALA A 147 -8.03 14.77 -5.30
CA ALA A 147 -8.19 13.37 -5.65
C ALA A 147 -8.92 12.60 -4.53
N ASP A 148 -9.76 11.66 -4.93
CA ASP A 148 -10.31 10.67 -4.02
C ASP A 148 -9.35 9.48 -3.97
N VAL A 149 -8.57 9.41 -2.90
CA VAL A 149 -7.54 8.37 -2.70
C VAL A 149 -8.15 6.97 -2.70
N ILE A 150 -9.33 6.82 -2.10
CA ILE A 150 -9.99 5.51 -1.96
C ILE A 150 -10.65 5.08 -3.28
N ASN A 151 -11.37 5.97 -3.95
CA ASN A 151 -12.17 5.62 -5.13
C ASN A 151 -11.51 6.03 -6.46
N GLY A 152 -10.23 6.44 -6.43
CA GLY A 152 -9.42 6.70 -7.62
C GLY A 152 -8.71 5.45 -8.14
N PRO A 153 -8.18 5.48 -9.38
CA PRO A 153 -7.35 4.40 -9.90
C PRO A 153 -5.99 4.39 -9.20
N MET A 154 -5.58 3.23 -8.69
CA MET A 154 -4.25 3.02 -8.12
C MET A 154 -3.72 1.68 -8.60
N ASN A 155 -2.67 1.74 -9.40
CA ASN A 155 -1.92 0.61 -9.92
C ASN A 155 -0.44 0.87 -9.69
N ILE A 156 0.15 0.10 -8.80
CA ILE A 156 1.45 0.35 -8.18
C ILE A 156 2.50 -0.54 -8.84
N TYR A 157 3.62 0.06 -9.20
CA TYR A 157 4.85 -0.63 -9.58
C TYR A 157 5.82 -0.60 -8.41
N GLU A 158 5.93 -1.72 -7.70
CA GLU A 158 6.86 -1.88 -6.59
C GLU A 158 8.26 -2.18 -7.13
N MET A 159 9.30 -1.49 -6.60
CA MET A 159 10.65 -1.65 -7.11
C MET A 159 11.74 -1.40 -6.07
N HIS A 160 12.87 -2.05 -6.27
CA HIS A 160 14.13 -1.76 -5.57
C HIS A 160 15.00 -0.85 -6.43
N ALA A 161 15.31 0.34 -5.92
CA ALA A 161 16.03 1.39 -6.67
C ALA A 161 17.42 0.94 -7.15
N GLY A 162 18.09 0.08 -6.38
CA GLY A 162 19.45 -0.37 -6.65
C GLY A 162 19.59 -1.51 -7.65
N SER A 163 18.49 -2.19 -8.03
CA SER A 163 18.55 -3.40 -8.87
C SER A 163 17.51 -3.43 -9.98
N TRP A 164 16.76 -2.35 -10.20
CA TRP A 164 15.86 -2.26 -11.34
C TRP A 164 16.64 -2.23 -12.65
N LYS A 165 17.62 -1.33 -12.76
CA LYS A 165 18.54 -1.21 -13.90
C LYS A 165 19.87 -0.66 -13.41
N LEU A 166 20.99 -1.06 -14.01
CA LEU A 166 22.34 -0.63 -13.67
C LEU A 166 23.01 0.06 -14.87
N LYS A 167 23.87 1.02 -14.60
CA LYS A 167 24.76 1.60 -15.61
C LYS A 167 25.84 0.55 -15.96
N ASP A 168 25.97 0.24 -17.24
CA ASP A 168 26.90 -0.78 -17.72
C ASP A 168 26.81 -2.12 -16.95
N GLU A 169 25.58 -2.46 -16.49
CA GLU A 169 25.26 -3.65 -15.70
C GLU A 169 26.04 -3.78 -14.38
N LYS A 170 26.52 -2.68 -13.81
CA LYS A 170 27.41 -2.73 -12.63
C LYS A 170 27.12 -1.67 -11.57
N VAL A 171 26.72 -0.49 -11.93
CA VAL A 171 26.62 0.66 -11.01
C VAL A 171 25.17 1.14 -10.93
N PRO A 172 24.58 1.26 -9.74
CA PRO A 172 23.27 1.85 -9.60
C PRO A 172 23.21 3.28 -10.15
N TYR A 173 22.06 3.65 -10.68
CA TYR A 173 21.78 5.05 -11.02
C TYR A 173 21.69 5.87 -9.72
N ASN A 174 22.08 7.14 -9.78
CA ASN A 174 21.67 8.05 -8.72
C ASN A 174 20.17 8.37 -8.85
N TYR A 175 19.57 8.94 -7.79
CA TYR A 175 18.13 9.18 -7.76
C TYR A 175 17.62 9.98 -8.95
N SER A 176 18.31 11.07 -9.32
CA SER A 176 17.89 11.93 -10.42
C SER A 176 18.00 11.25 -11.79
N GLU A 177 19.06 10.48 -12.00
CA GLU A 177 19.28 9.68 -13.22
C GLU A 177 18.29 8.50 -13.28
N LEU A 178 17.98 7.88 -12.13
CA LEU A 178 16.98 6.81 -12.05
C LEU A 178 15.62 7.32 -12.51
N ALA A 179 15.22 8.54 -12.13
CA ALA A 179 13.98 9.14 -12.60
C ALA A 179 13.96 9.28 -14.13
N ASP A 180 15.07 9.70 -14.74
CA ASP A 180 15.16 9.89 -16.19
C ASP A 180 14.99 8.57 -16.97
N GLU A 181 15.46 7.45 -16.42
CA GLU A 181 15.31 6.11 -16.99
C GLU A 181 13.93 5.50 -16.70
N LEU A 182 13.41 5.70 -15.49
CA LEU A 182 12.20 5.07 -14.99
C LEU A 182 10.92 5.70 -15.53
N ILE A 183 10.86 7.03 -15.62
CA ILE A 183 9.66 7.78 -16.04
C ILE A 183 9.12 7.33 -17.40
N PRO A 184 9.97 7.23 -18.47
CA PRO A 184 9.49 6.74 -19.75
C PRO A 184 8.85 5.35 -19.65
N TYR A 185 9.47 4.45 -18.90
CA TYR A 185 8.99 3.08 -18.70
C TYR A 185 7.64 3.04 -17.97
N ILE A 186 7.52 3.70 -16.82
CA ILE A 186 6.29 3.73 -16.02
C ILE A 186 5.13 4.35 -16.79
N ARG A 187 5.38 5.44 -17.54
CA ARG A 187 4.37 6.09 -18.41
C ARG A 187 3.93 5.17 -19.52
N GLU A 188 4.87 4.51 -20.18
CA GLU A 188 4.59 3.58 -21.26
C GLU A 188 3.77 2.39 -20.74
N MET A 189 4.18 1.79 -19.63
CA MET A 189 3.48 0.67 -19.00
C MET A 189 2.14 1.07 -18.37
N GLY A 190 1.92 2.35 -18.12
CA GLY A 190 0.66 2.89 -17.65
C GLY A 190 0.39 2.71 -16.16
N TYR A 191 1.40 2.49 -15.33
CA TYR A 191 1.26 2.53 -13.87
C TYR A 191 0.94 3.94 -13.38
N THR A 192 0.30 4.03 -12.21
CA THR A 192 -0.11 5.32 -11.61
C THR A 192 0.86 5.77 -10.53
N HIS A 193 1.46 4.81 -9.83
CA HIS A 193 2.38 5.03 -8.71
C HIS A 193 3.59 4.11 -8.83
N VAL A 194 4.70 4.57 -8.29
CA VAL A 194 5.86 3.74 -7.97
C VAL A 194 5.92 3.60 -6.45
N GLU A 195 6.13 2.37 -5.96
CA GLU A 195 6.41 2.08 -4.55
C GLU A 195 7.87 1.64 -4.45
N LEU A 196 8.67 2.42 -3.72
CA LEU A 196 10.08 2.13 -3.51
C LEU A 196 10.24 1.25 -2.27
N LEU A 197 10.92 0.09 -2.40
CA LEU A 197 11.45 -0.60 -1.23
C LEU A 197 12.23 0.40 -0.36
N PRO A 198 12.46 0.13 0.94
CA PRO A 198 12.95 1.16 1.85
C PRO A 198 14.19 1.89 1.34
N VAL A 199 14.08 3.20 1.20
CA VAL A 199 15.18 4.10 0.79
C VAL A 199 15.72 4.93 1.96
N MET A 200 15.30 4.67 3.18
CA MET A 200 15.96 5.17 4.39
C MET A 200 17.35 4.55 4.50
N GLU A 201 18.31 5.23 5.16
CA GLU A 201 19.68 4.73 5.24
C GLU A 201 19.77 3.42 6.05
N TYR A 202 20.51 2.45 5.55
CA TYR A 202 20.69 1.11 6.11
C TYR A 202 22.10 0.58 5.86
N PRO A 203 22.68 -0.28 6.76
CA PRO A 203 24.06 -0.73 6.62
C PRO A 203 24.26 -1.93 5.71
N PHE A 204 23.27 -2.82 5.62
CA PHE A 204 23.38 -4.14 4.99
C PHE A 204 22.51 -4.25 3.74
N ASP A 205 23.13 -4.47 2.56
CA ASP A 205 22.40 -4.52 1.28
C ASP A 205 21.39 -5.65 1.20
N GLY A 206 21.77 -6.84 1.72
CA GLY A 206 20.89 -8.00 1.75
C GLY A 206 19.65 -7.83 2.64
N SER A 207 19.52 -6.71 3.38
CA SER A 207 18.29 -6.35 4.06
C SER A 207 17.30 -5.62 3.15
N TRP A 208 17.68 -5.28 1.92
CA TRP A 208 16.87 -4.53 0.95
C TRP A 208 16.36 -3.18 1.46
N GLY A 209 16.95 -2.68 2.56
CA GLY A 209 16.55 -1.47 3.25
C GLY A 209 15.69 -1.69 4.50
N TYR A 210 15.27 -2.90 4.83
CA TYR A 210 14.42 -3.16 6.01
C TYR A 210 15.16 -3.09 7.36
N GLN A 211 16.50 -3.02 7.36
CA GLN A 211 17.29 -2.80 8.58
C GLN A 211 17.74 -1.33 8.69
N VAL A 212 16.81 -0.44 8.97
CA VAL A 212 16.99 1.02 8.95
C VAL A 212 17.85 1.50 10.11
N THR A 213 18.86 2.32 9.80
CA THR A 213 19.69 3.03 10.79
C THR A 213 19.56 4.55 10.72
N GLY A 214 19.03 5.11 9.62
CA GLY A 214 18.86 6.55 9.43
C GLY A 214 17.45 6.92 8.99
N TYR A 215 16.55 7.16 9.95
CA TYR A 215 15.11 7.39 9.71
C TYR A 215 14.77 8.71 9.02
N PHE A 216 15.72 9.63 8.88
CA PHE A 216 15.57 10.95 8.25
C PHE A 216 16.55 11.16 7.09
N ALA A 217 17.35 10.16 6.75
CA ALA A 217 18.31 10.23 5.65
C ALA A 217 17.88 9.28 4.52
N PRO A 218 17.69 9.75 3.28
CA PRO A 218 17.66 8.84 2.15
C PRO A 218 19.03 8.16 2.01
N THR A 219 19.02 6.88 1.64
CA THR A 219 20.28 6.13 1.55
C THR A 219 21.27 6.79 0.60
N SER A 220 22.46 7.00 1.09
CA SER A 220 23.57 7.64 0.36
C SER A 220 24.10 6.82 -0.83
N ARG A 221 23.64 5.59 -0.97
CA ARG A 221 23.96 4.69 -2.10
C ARG A 221 23.59 5.28 -3.46
N TYR A 222 22.50 6.04 -3.50
CA TYR A 222 21.92 6.57 -4.74
C TYR A 222 22.00 8.08 -4.84
N GLY A 223 22.81 8.74 -4.00
CA GLY A 223 23.03 10.19 -4.07
C GLY A 223 22.75 10.95 -2.78
N THR A 224 22.49 12.23 -2.94
CA THR A 224 22.20 13.16 -1.85
C THR A 224 20.70 13.26 -1.54
N PRO A 225 20.32 13.82 -0.39
CA PRO A 225 18.93 14.14 -0.09
C PRO A 225 18.24 14.99 -1.19
N LYS A 226 18.93 15.97 -1.77
CA LYS A 226 18.37 16.79 -2.86
C LYS A 226 18.24 16.04 -4.18
N ASP A 227 19.06 15.01 -4.43
CA ASP A 227 18.87 14.12 -5.58
C ASP A 227 17.59 13.31 -5.43
N PHE A 228 17.24 12.87 -4.20
CA PHE A 228 15.97 12.19 -3.94
C PHE A 228 14.76 13.14 -4.06
N MET A 229 14.90 14.41 -3.62
CA MET A 229 13.87 15.42 -3.88
C MET A 229 13.66 15.61 -5.40
N ALA A 230 14.76 15.66 -6.18
CA ALA A 230 14.68 15.77 -7.63
C ALA A 230 14.03 14.53 -8.29
N PHE A 231 14.25 13.34 -7.75
CA PHE A 231 13.54 12.14 -8.20
C PHE A 231 12.03 12.30 -8.04
N VAL A 232 11.57 12.68 -6.85
CA VAL A 232 10.13 12.84 -6.58
C VAL A 232 9.52 13.95 -7.42
N ASP A 233 10.20 15.09 -7.53
CA ASP A 233 9.77 16.24 -8.34
C ASP A 233 9.55 15.85 -9.82
N LYS A 234 10.52 15.16 -10.42
CA LYS A 234 10.42 14.65 -11.81
C LYS A 234 9.27 13.63 -11.97
N MET A 235 9.08 12.73 -10.99
CA MET A 235 7.98 11.77 -11.02
C MET A 235 6.64 12.50 -11.02
N HIS A 236 6.47 13.51 -10.18
CA HIS A 236 5.26 14.34 -10.10
C HIS A 236 5.00 15.14 -11.36
N GLU A 237 6.03 15.76 -11.96
CA GLU A 237 5.91 16.43 -13.26
C GLU A 237 5.44 15.45 -14.36
N ALA A 238 5.85 14.19 -14.27
CA ALA A 238 5.41 13.13 -15.17
C ALA A 238 4.00 12.59 -14.89
N GLY A 239 3.34 13.01 -13.80
CA GLY A 239 2.02 12.54 -13.38
C GLY A 239 2.05 11.17 -12.70
N ILE A 240 3.14 10.82 -12.03
CA ILE A 240 3.36 9.54 -11.34
C ILE A 240 3.52 9.81 -9.85
N GLY A 241 2.69 9.15 -9.01
CA GLY A 241 2.81 9.22 -7.55
C GLY A 241 3.98 8.37 -7.03
N VAL A 242 4.52 8.75 -5.87
CA VAL A 242 5.61 8.03 -5.21
C VAL A 242 5.16 7.57 -3.82
N ILE A 243 5.15 6.27 -3.60
CA ILE A 243 4.93 5.62 -2.32
C ILE A 243 6.29 5.14 -1.81
N MET A 244 6.53 5.26 -0.53
CA MET A 244 7.77 4.79 0.10
C MET A 244 7.45 3.72 1.13
N ASP A 245 8.22 2.65 1.13
CA ASP A 245 8.20 1.66 2.19
C ASP A 245 8.87 2.21 3.45
N TRP A 246 8.13 2.26 4.55
CA TRP A 246 8.55 2.85 5.81
C TRP A 246 8.48 1.81 6.94
N VAL A 247 9.60 1.64 7.67
CA VAL A 247 9.83 0.52 8.59
C VAL A 247 9.81 1.00 10.05
N PRO A 248 8.65 1.23 10.66
CA PRO A 248 8.53 1.66 12.06
C PRO A 248 8.49 0.50 13.05
N ALA A 249 8.42 -0.74 12.59
CA ALA A 249 8.24 -1.90 13.46
C ALA A 249 9.52 -2.24 14.23
N HIS A 250 10.68 -2.12 13.59
CA HIS A 250 11.94 -2.60 14.15
C HIS A 250 13.15 -1.87 13.55
N PHE A 251 14.32 -2.12 14.13
CA PHE A 251 15.62 -1.62 13.66
C PHE A 251 16.76 -2.59 14.03
N PRO A 252 17.91 -2.56 13.32
CA PRO A 252 18.99 -3.50 13.52
C PRO A 252 19.79 -3.21 14.81
N LYS A 253 20.56 -4.21 15.25
CA LYS A 253 21.43 -4.14 16.44
C LYS A 253 22.81 -3.54 16.17
N ASP A 254 22.98 -2.81 15.06
CA ASP A 254 24.24 -2.16 14.73
C ASP A 254 24.65 -1.18 15.82
N GLY A 255 25.88 -1.36 16.36
CA GLY A 255 26.34 -0.62 17.52
C GLY A 255 26.44 0.90 17.31
N PHE A 256 26.52 1.37 16.06
CA PHE A 256 26.51 2.78 15.72
C PHE A 256 25.11 3.38 15.54
N GLY A 257 24.07 2.52 15.40
CA GLY A 257 22.68 2.92 15.20
C GLY A 257 21.93 3.17 16.53
N LEU A 258 20.61 2.91 16.49
CA LEU A 258 19.71 3.22 17.62
C LEU A 258 19.86 2.25 18.80
N TYR A 259 20.31 1.02 18.56
CA TYR A 259 20.40 -0.01 19.60
C TYR A 259 21.26 0.42 20.79
N ASN A 260 20.71 0.36 21.99
CA ASN A 260 21.35 0.84 23.23
C ASN A 260 22.02 2.21 23.02
N PHE A 261 21.24 3.20 22.55
CA PHE A 261 21.79 4.43 22.00
C PHE A 261 22.73 5.17 22.95
N ASP A 262 22.43 5.20 24.24
CA ASP A 262 23.26 5.84 25.25
C ASP A 262 23.87 4.85 26.27
N GLY A 263 23.94 3.57 25.86
CA GLY A 263 24.44 2.46 26.68
C GLY A 263 23.30 1.66 27.34
N GLU A 264 22.07 2.15 27.24
CA GLU A 264 20.86 1.50 27.72
C GLU A 264 19.76 1.56 26.64
N ALA A 265 18.65 0.83 26.84
CA ALA A 265 17.49 0.85 25.95
C ALA A 265 16.88 2.26 25.89
N CYS A 266 16.96 2.89 24.73
CA CYS A 266 16.52 4.27 24.49
C CYS A 266 15.30 4.31 23.56
N TYR A 267 15.41 3.68 22.41
CA TYR A 267 14.36 3.60 21.39
C TYR A 267 13.59 2.28 21.46
N GLU A 268 14.25 1.21 21.90
CA GLU A 268 13.68 -0.11 22.07
C GLU A 268 12.99 -0.31 23.42
N ASP A 269 12.04 -1.25 23.49
CA ASP A 269 11.48 -1.72 24.77
C ASP A 269 12.57 -2.45 25.56
N PRO A 270 12.85 -2.05 26.80
CA PRO A 270 13.92 -2.65 27.63
C PRO A 270 13.62 -4.11 28.03
N ASN A 271 12.38 -4.57 27.93
CA ASN A 271 12.02 -5.95 28.21
C ASN A 271 12.31 -6.83 26.97
N PRO A 272 13.28 -7.78 27.04
CA PRO A 272 13.66 -8.59 25.89
C PRO A 272 12.51 -9.46 25.34
N LYS A 273 11.46 -9.71 26.11
CA LYS A 273 10.26 -10.41 25.63
C LYS A 273 9.34 -9.53 24.80
N ARG A 274 9.58 -8.24 24.75
CA ARG A 274 8.83 -7.26 23.97
C ARG A 274 9.71 -6.53 22.95
N GLY A 275 10.97 -6.25 23.34
CA GLY A 275 11.89 -5.39 22.63
C GLY A 275 12.78 -6.08 21.59
N GLU A 276 12.60 -7.37 21.31
CA GLU A 276 13.43 -8.10 20.34
C GLU A 276 12.62 -9.01 19.45
N HIS A 277 12.83 -8.93 18.11
CA HIS A 277 12.47 -9.96 17.16
C HIS A 277 13.65 -10.92 16.98
N LYS A 278 13.60 -12.07 17.65
CA LYS A 278 14.70 -13.03 17.66
C LYS A 278 15.02 -13.61 16.28
N GLU A 279 14.00 -13.88 15.49
CA GLU A 279 14.13 -14.46 14.15
C GLU A 279 14.78 -13.48 13.18
N TRP A 280 14.41 -12.20 13.25
CA TRP A 280 14.99 -11.16 12.41
C TRP A 280 16.28 -10.57 12.97
N GLY A 281 16.63 -10.89 14.21
CA GLY A 281 17.81 -10.32 14.89
C GLY A 281 17.69 -8.83 15.17
N THR A 282 16.49 -8.25 15.12
CA THR A 282 16.22 -6.81 15.24
C THR A 282 15.60 -6.45 16.57
N MET A 283 15.62 -5.14 16.91
CA MET A 283 14.97 -4.58 18.10
C MET A 283 13.61 -4.01 17.73
N VAL A 284 12.65 -4.10 18.65
CA VAL A 284 11.31 -3.52 18.53
C VAL A 284 11.29 -2.17 19.22
N PHE A 285 10.72 -1.16 18.58
CA PHE A 285 10.52 0.16 19.19
C PHE A 285 9.62 0.10 20.43
N ASP A 286 9.92 0.91 21.44
CA ASP A 286 9.02 1.15 22.59
C ASP A 286 7.89 2.10 22.18
N PHE A 287 6.82 1.55 21.61
CA PHE A 287 5.66 2.33 21.16
C PHE A 287 4.92 3.04 22.30
N GLY A 288 5.16 2.63 23.55
CA GLY A 288 4.59 3.27 24.74
C GLY A 288 5.33 4.53 25.14
N ARG A 289 6.59 4.69 24.70
CA ARG A 289 7.45 5.83 25.08
C ARG A 289 7.12 7.05 24.24
N SER A 290 6.80 8.15 24.92
CA SER A 290 6.36 9.39 24.25
C SER A 290 7.41 9.96 23.29
N GLU A 291 8.68 9.92 23.66
CA GLU A 291 9.80 10.37 22.83
C GLU A 291 9.95 9.53 21.56
N VAL A 292 9.75 8.22 21.65
CA VAL A 292 9.75 7.30 20.49
C VAL A 292 8.58 7.56 19.57
N GLN A 293 7.38 7.83 20.13
CA GLN A 293 6.23 8.24 19.32
C GLN A 293 6.51 9.55 18.57
N SER A 294 7.10 10.56 19.22
CA SER A 294 7.51 11.81 18.56
C SER A 294 8.53 11.55 17.44
N PHE A 295 9.52 10.68 17.68
CA PHE A 295 10.53 10.30 16.68
C PHE A 295 9.91 9.67 15.44
N LEU A 296 9.08 8.63 15.61
CA LEU A 296 8.47 7.90 14.50
C LEU A 296 7.43 8.74 13.74
N ILE A 297 6.53 9.45 14.43
CA ILE A 297 5.55 10.33 13.78
C ILE A 297 6.25 11.46 13.02
N SER A 298 7.30 12.02 13.61
CA SER A 298 8.13 13.03 12.96
C SER A 298 8.82 12.50 11.70
N SER A 299 9.30 11.24 11.72
CA SER A 299 9.87 10.58 10.54
C SER A 299 8.83 10.42 9.43
N ALA A 300 7.64 9.91 9.74
CA ALA A 300 6.58 9.75 8.75
C ALA A 300 6.21 11.09 8.08
N LEU A 301 5.99 12.14 8.88
CA LEU A 301 5.67 13.47 8.35
C LEU A 301 6.83 14.10 7.59
N TYR A 302 8.07 13.86 8.01
CA TYR A 302 9.26 14.33 7.30
C TYR A 302 9.29 13.87 5.84
N TRP A 303 9.04 12.58 5.59
CA TRP A 303 9.00 12.05 4.24
C TRP A 303 7.83 12.62 3.43
N LEU A 304 6.67 12.77 4.04
CA LEU A 304 5.47 13.30 3.38
C LEU A 304 5.55 14.80 3.10
N GLU A 305 6.21 15.58 3.99
CA GLU A 305 6.23 17.06 3.93
C GLU A 305 7.50 17.63 3.30
N GLN A 306 8.68 17.02 3.54
CA GLN A 306 9.95 17.53 3.02
C GLN A 306 10.31 16.92 1.66
N TYR A 307 9.87 15.67 1.40
CA TYR A 307 10.11 14.99 0.12
C TYR A 307 8.85 14.85 -0.73
N HIS A 308 7.75 15.41 -0.32
CA HIS A 308 6.47 15.37 -1.01
C HIS A 308 5.93 13.96 -1.32
N ILE A 309 6.43 12.91 -0.67
CA ILE A 309 5.98 11.51 -0.85
C ILE A 309 4.45 11.42 -0.75
N ASP A 310 3.79 10.69 -1.65
CA ASP A 310 2.32 10.60 -1.74
C ASP A 310 1.72 9.60 -0.76
N GLY A 311 2.50 8.63 -0.31
CA GLY A 311 2.03 7.64 0.66
C GLY A 311 3.17 6.85 1.28
N LEU A 312 2.85 6.23 2.42
CA LEU A 312 3.73 5.30 3.12
C LEU A 312 3.10 3.91 3.16
N ARG A 313 3.82 2.92 2.69
CA ARG A 313 3.55 1.53 3.04
C ARG A 313 4.25 1.25 4.36
N VAL A 314 3.49 0.89 5.37
CA VAL A 314 3.98 0.63 6.72
C VAL A 314 4.29 -0.85 6.85
N ASP A 315 5.57 -1.14 6.98
CA ASP A 315 6.13 -2.48 7.05
C ASP A 315 5.75 -3.19 8.34
N ALA A 316 5.51 -4.50 8.23
CA ALA A 316 5.36 -5.46 9.33
C ALA A 316 4.36 -5.06 10.43
N VAL A 317 3.23 -4.44 10.08
CA VAL A 317 2.21 -4.00 11.04
C VAL A 317 1.72 -5.15 11.92
N ALA A 318 1.60 -6.38 11.37
CA ALA A 318 1.24 -7.55 12.14
C ALA A 318 2.17 -7.79 13.34
N SER A 319 3.49 -7.60 13.16
CA SER A 319 4.49 -7.78 14.21
C SER A 319 4.38 -6.73 15.32
N MET A 320 3.86 -5.54 14.99
CA MET A 320 3.61 -4.48 15.96
C MET A 320 2.37 -4.78 16.82
N LEU A 321 1.32 -5.37 16.21
CA LEU A 321 0.01 -5.57 16.85
C LEU A 321 -0.01 -6.67 17.89
N TYR A 322 0.88 -7.68 17.76
CA TYR A 322 0.83 -8.86 18.60
C TYR A 322 2.13 -9.08 19.39
N LEU A 323 2.00 -9.20 20.72
CA LEU A 323 3.10 -9.49 21.63
C LEU A 323 3.67 -10.90 21.46
N ASP A 324 2.86 -11.82 20.92
CA ASP A 324 3.25 -13.21 20.64
C ASP A 324 3.69 -13.46 19.20
N TYR A 325 3.82 -12.40 18.37
CA TYR A 325 4.21 -12.55 16.97
C TYR A 325 5.58 -13.26 16.85
N ASN A 326 5.60 -14.39 16.13
CA ASN A 326 6.78 -15.27 15.94
C ASN A 326 7.52 -15.61 17.25
N ARG A 327 6.82 -15.75 18.36
CA ARG A 327 7.37 -16.11 19.67
C ARG A 327 6.74 -17.38 20.21
N LYS A 328 7.57 -18.25 20.79
CA LYS A 328 7.12 -19.47 21.45
C LYS A 328 6.50 -19.16 22.82
N GLN A 329 5.73 -20.11 23.32
CA GLN A 329 5.18 -20.00 24.67
C GLN A 329 6.31 -19.79 25.70
N GLY A 330 6.17 -18.74 26.55
CA GLY A 330 7.17 -18.31 27.53
C GLY A 330 8.19 -17.29 27.03
N GLU A 331 8.22 -17.00 25.71
CA GLU A 331 9.10 -15.98 25.11
C GLU A 331 8.43 -14.62 24.99
N TRP A 332 7.18 -14.49 25.34
CA TRP A 332 6.43 -13.24 25.37
C TRP A 332 5.63 -13.10 26.66
N GLU A 333 5.11 -11.90 26.92
CA GLU A 333 4.30 -11.57 28.09
C GLU A 333 3.00 -10.92 27.65
N PRO A 334 1.85 -11.30 28.29
CA PRO A 334 0.56 -10.72 27.97
C PRO A 334 0.52 -9.23 28.32
N ASN A 335 -0.37 -8.49 27.65
CA ASN A 335 -0.64 -7.10 28.00
C ASN A 335 -1.33 -6.99 29.37
N LYS A 336 -1.54 -5.76 29.84
CA LYS A 336 -2.17 -5.47 31.16
C LYS A 336 -3.58 -6.05 31.35
N ASN A 337 -4.24 -6.48 30.27
CA ASN A 337 -5.55 -7.09 30.29
C ASN A 337 -5.49 -8.63 30.16
N GLY A 338 -4.29 -9.20 30.06
CA GLY A 338 -4.06 -10.63 29.88
C GLY A 338 -4.14 -11.11 28.43
N GLY A 339 -4.30 -10.22 27.47
CA GLY A 339 -4.36 -10.53 26.03
C GLY A 339 -2.98 -10.48 25.37
N LYS A 340 -2.96 -10.83 24.08
CA LYS A 340 -1.76 -10.84 23.25
C LYS A 340 -1.56 -9.58 22.42
N GLU A 341 -2.55 -8.71 22.38
CA GLU A 341 -2.49 -7.47 21.62
C GLU A 341 -1.49 -6.49 22.27
N ASN A 342 -0.63 -5.87 21.46
CA ASN A 342 0.23 -4.77 21.90
C ASN A 342 -0.57 -3.47 21.93
N LEU A 343 -1.12 -3.16 23.10
CA LEU A 343 -2.02 -2.00 23.27
C LEU A 343 -1.31 -0.66 22.99
N GLU A 344 -0.03 -0.58 23.29
CA GLU A 344 0.83 0.58 23.08
C GLU A 344 1.03 0.81 21.57
N ALA A 345 1.33 -0.24 20.81
CA ALA A 345 1.46 -0.17 19.35
C ALA A 345 0.12 0.17 18.67
N VAL A 346 -0.99 -0.41 19.13
CA VAL A 346 -2.34 -0.05 18.63
C VAL A 346 -2.63 1.44 18.84
N ALA A 347 -2.32 1.98 20.03
CA ALA A 347 -2.50 3.41 20.32
C ALA A 347 -1.59 4.28 19.45
N PHE A 348 -0.34 3.85 19.25
CA PHE A 348 0.61 4.54 18.38
C PHE A 348 0.14 4.59 16.93
N LEU A 349 -0.28 3.46 16.34
CA LEU A 349 -0.75 3.39 14.95
C LEU A 349 -1.97 4.28 14.71
N ARG A 350 -2.93 4.29 15.65
CA ARG A 350 -4.07 5.22 15.60
C ARG A 350 -3.62 6.68 15.60
N LYS A 351 -2.73 7.03 16.54
CA LYS A 351 -2.18 8.38 16.65
C LYS A 351 -1.39 8.78 15.40
N LEU A 352 -0.60 7.88 14.84
CA LEU A 352 0.14 8.08 13.59
C LEU A 352 -0.82 8.42 12.44
N ASN A 353 -1.80 7.56 12.19
CA ASN A 353 -2.75 7.73 11.08
C ASN A 353 -3.64 8.96 11.27
N ASP A 354 -4.16 9.21 12.48
CA ASP A 354 -4.94 10.42 12.78
C ASP A 354 -4.10 11.68 12.57
N THR A 355 -2.81 11.66 12.93
CA THR A 355 -1.91 12.81 12.77
C THR A 355 -1.60 13.06 11.29
N VAL A 356 -1.21 12.01 10.57
CA VAL A 356 -0.86 12.11 9.14
C VAL A 356 -2.07 12.52 8.31
N LEU A 357 -3.17 11.77 8.41
CA LEU A 357 -4.36 12.02 7.59
C LEU A 357 -5.16 13.24 8.03
N GLY A 358 -5.04 13.64 9.29
CA GLY A 358 -5.58 14.91 9.78
C GLY A 358 -4.88 16.13 9.18
N ARG A 359 -3.57 16.06 8.92
CA ARG A 359 -2.80 17.10 8.23
C ARG A 359 -2.90 16.99 6.72
N HIS A 360 -2.85 15.77 6.20
CA HIS A 360 -2.72 15.46 4.78
C HIS A 360 -3.77 14.41 4.34
N PRO A 361 -5.06 14.73 4.27
CA PRO A 361 -6.12 13.77 3.97
C PRO A 361 -6.04 13.18 2.54
N HIS A 362 -5.19 13.75 1.70
CA HIS A 362 -4.92 13.31 0.33
C HIS A 362 -3.70 12.38 0.21
N LYS A 363 -2.95 12.18 1.28
CA LYS A 363 -1.84 11.21 1.32
C LYS A 363 -2.37 9.81 1.65
N CYS A 364 -1.55 8.80 1.41
CA CYS A 364 -1.94 7.40 1.53
C CYS A 364 -1.14 6.69 2.62
N MET A 365 -1.84 5.97 3.50
CA MET A 365 -1.24 5.10 4.52
C MET A 365 -1.69 3.67 4.23
N ILE A 366 -0.74 2.79 3.89
CA ILE A 366 -0.99 1.40 3.49
C ILE A 366 -0.38 0.49 4.56
N ALA A 367 -1.17 -0.43 5.12
CA ALA A 367 -0.65 -1.40 6.10
C ALA A 367 -0.24 -2.71 5.41
N GLU A 368 0.98 -3.16 5.68
CA GLU A 368 1.28 -4.58 5.54
C GLU A 368 0.83 -5.28 6.82
N GLU A 369 -0.35 -5.86 6.78
CA GLU A 369 -0.91 -6.60 7.89
C GLU A 369 -1.47 -7.93 7.39
N SER A 370 -0.84 -9.03 7.78
CA SER A 370 -1.09 -10.38 7.26
C SER A 370 -2.12 -11.18 8.08
N THR A 371 -2.54 -10.65 9.22
CA THR A 371 -3.44 -11.36 10.14
C THR A 371 -4.92 -10.99 9.94
N ALA A 372 -5.79 -11.57 10.76
CA ALA A 372 -7.20 -11.26 10.79
C ALA A 372 -7.55 -10.07 11.72
N TRP A 373 -6.60 -9.13 11.97
CA TRP A 373 -6.90 -7.95 12.76
C TRP A 373 -8.04 -7.15 12.12
N PRO A 374 -9.11 -6.83 12.87
CA PRO A 374 -10.28 -6.19 12.29
C PRO A 374 -10.10 -4.68 12.17
N MET A 375 -10.81 -4.09 11.18
CA MET A 375 -10.93 -2.63 11.02
C MET A 375 -9.60 -1.89 10.85
N VAL A 376 -8.64 -2.51 10.16
CA VAL A 376 -7.35 -1.85 9.86
C VAL A 376 -7.58 -0.55 9.08
N THR A 377 -8.50 -0.57 8.12
CA THR A 377 -8.80 0.56 7.23
C THR A 377 -10.03 1.38 7.64
N LYS A 378 -10.52 1.21 8.87
CA LYS A 378 -11.56 2.06 9.43
C LYS A 378 -10.96 3.16 10.28
N PRO A 379 -11.60 4.35 10.36
CA PRO A 379 -11.14 5.45 11.22
C PRO A 379 -10.95 5.03 12.67
N ALA A 380 -9.99 5.65 13.37
CA ALA A 380 -9.78 5.41 14.79
C ALA A 380 -11.01 5.77 15.64
N SER A 381 -11.80 6.75 15.22
CA SER A 381 -13.09 7.10 15.83
C SER A 381 -14.09 5.94 15.84
N ASP A 382 -14.02 5.06 14.87
CA ASP A 382 -14.89 3.88 14.73
C ASP A 382 -14.27 2.62 15.37
N GLY A 383 -13.12 2.78 16.03
CA GLY A 383 -12.36 1.71 16.66
C GLY A 383 -11.33 1.04 15.77
N GLY A 384 -11.14 1.52 14.55
CA GLY A 384 -10.14 1.03 13.59
C GLY A 384 -8.73 1.52 13.87
N LEU A 385 -7.78 1.17 12.97
CA LEU A 385 -6.39 1.64 13.03
C LEU A 385 -6.16 2.93 12.22
N GLY A 386 -7.06 3.29 11.30
CA GLY A 386 -7.03 4.54 10.55
C GLY A 386 -6.23 4.50 9.24
N PHE A 387 -5.75 3.35 8.77
CA PHE A 387 -5.11 3.23 7.46
C PHE A 387 -6.09 3.48 6.31
N ASN A 388 -5.58 3.94 5.17
CA ASN A 388 -6.38 4.02 3.93
C ASN A 388 -6.56 2.64 3.31
N PHE A 389 -5.48 1.85 3.27
CA PHE A 389 -5.44 0.54 2.64
C PHE A 389 -4.70 -0.49 3.48
N LYS A 390 -4.97 -1.75 3.15
CA LYS A 390 -4.29 -2.93 3.68
C LYS A 390 -3.91 -3.88 2.54
N TRP A 391 -2.71 -4.45 2.55
CA TRP A 391 -2.35 -5.54 1.64
C TRP A 391 -3.23 -6.77 1.90
N ASN A 392 -3.75 -7.37 0.82
CA ASN A 392 -4.55 -8.61 0.90
C ASN A 392 -3.65 -9.84 0.77
N MET A 393 -2.92 -10.16 1.83
CA MET A 393 -2.01 -11.30 1.87
C MET A 393 -2.78 -12.64 1.74
N GLY A 394 -4.02 -12.73 2.25
CA GLY A 394 -4.88 -13.90 2.09
C GLY A 394 -5.21 -14.19 0.63
N TRP A 395 -5.63 -13.17 -0.14
CA TRP A 395 -5.85 -13.30 -1.58
C TRP A 395 -4.58 -13.70 -2.31
N MET A 396 -3.46 -13.08 -1.98
CA MET A 396 -2.16 -13.37 -2.60
C MET A 396 -1.79 -14.85 -2.41
N ASN A 397 -1.80 -15.34 -1.17
CA ASN A 397 -1.48 -16.74 -0.86
C ASN A 397 -2.42 -17.73 -1.56
N ASP A 398 -3.73 -17.49 -1.52
CA ASP A 398 -4.72 -18.34 -2.19
C ASP A 398 -4.50 -18.39 -3.69
N MET A 399 -4.28 -17.23 -4.33
CA MET A 399 -4.10 -17.15 -5.77
C MET A 399 -2.78 -17.77 -6.22
N LEU A 400 -1.67 -17.49 -5.55
CA LEU A 400 -0.39 -18.12 -5.88
C LEU A 400 -0.43 -19.64 -5.71
N SER A 401 -1.07 -20.10 -4.63
CA SER A 401 -1.29 -21.54 -4.42
C SER A 401 -2.17 -22.17 -5.49
N TYR A 402 -3.25 -21.48 -5.91
CA TYR A 402 -4.12 -21.94 -7.00
C TYR A 402 -3.38 -21.98 -8.33
N MET A 403 -2.65 -20.93 -8.66
CA MET A 403 -1.93 -20.85 -9.94
C MET A 403 -0.78 -21.84 -10.04
N LYS A 404 -0.10 -22.18 -8.92
CA LYS A 404 0.89 -23.27 -8.85
C LYS A 404 0.28 -24.66 -9.10
N THR A 405 -1.03 -24.82 -8.84
CA THR A 405 -1.72 -26.11 -9.00
C THR A 405 -1.81 -26.46 -10.48
N ASP A 406 -1.39 -27.71 -10.83
CA ASP A 406 -1.61 -28.24 -12.17
C ASP A 406 -3.09 -28.13 -12.56
N PRO A 407 -3.42 -27.63 -13.75
CA PRO A 407 -4.80 -27.43 -14.19
C PRO A 407 -5.70 -28.65 -14.03
N LEU A 408 -5.15 -29.85 -14.10
CA LEU A 408 -5.88 -31.10 -13.88
C LEU A 408 -6.51 -31.17 -12.47
N PHE A 409 -5.87 -30.55 -11.48
CA PHE A 409 -6.31 -30.60 -10.06
C PHE A 409 -7.00 -29.29 -9.62
N ARG A 410 -7.14 -28.28 -10.49
CA ARG A 410 -7.76 -26.98 -10.15
C ARG A 410 -9.23 -27.09 -9.75
N ALA A 411 -9.94 -28.07 -10.31
CA ALA A 411 -11.34 -28.32 -9.95
C ALA A 411 -11.53 -28.54 -8.43
N GLY A 412 -10.61 -29.26 -7.77
CA GLY A 412 -10.63 -29.50 -6.32
C GLY A 412 -10.18 -28.31 -5.47
N ASN A 413 -9.58 -27.28 -6.11
CA ASN A 413 -9.07 -26.07 -5.44
C ASN A 413 -9.82 -24.80 -5.83
N HIS A 414 -11.00 -24.93 -6.45
CA HIS A 414 -11.77 -23.81 -6.98
C HIS A 414 -12.13 -22.74 -5.92
N ASN A 415 -12.29 -23.15 -4.69
CA ASN A 415 -12.54 -22.25 -3.57
C ASN A 415 -11.43 -21.18 -3.39
N LYS A 416 -10.19 -21.48 -3.70
CA LYS A 416 -9.09 -20.51 -3.57
C LYS A 416 -9.27 -19.28 -4.49
N VAL A 417 -9.93 -19.43 -5.63
CA VAL A 417 -10.23 -18.31 -6.54
C VAL A 417 -11.40 -17.47 -6.05
N THR A 418 -12.27 -18.02 -5.24
CA THR A 418 -13.53 -17.38 -4.82
C THR A 418 -13.58 -16.99 -3.35
N PHE A 419 -12.72 -17.57 -2.50
CA PHE A 419 -12.77 -17.35 -1.07
C PHE A 419 -12.53 -15.90 -0.67
N SER A 420 -11.60 -15.21 -1.32
CA SER A 420 -11.30 -13.80 -1.06
C SER A 420 -12.51 -12.88 -1.15
N PHE A 421 -13.52 -13.22 -1.94
CA PHE A 421 -14.74 -12.41 -2.06
C PHE A 421 -15.63 -12.43 -0.82
N PHE A 422 -15.48 -13.41 0.08
CA PHE A 422 -16.20 -13.41 1.35
C PHE A 422 -15.78 -12.23 2.24
N TYR A 423 -14.55 -11.74 2.09
CA TYR A 423 -14.02 -10.65 2.88
C TYR A 423 -13.53 -9.45 2.06
N ALA A 424 -13.63 -9.50 0.72
CA ALA A 424 -13.11 -8.45 -0.18
C ALA A 424 -13.58 -7.02 0.14
N PHE A 425 -14.69 -6.88 0.86
CA PHE A 425 -15.28 -5.58 1.23
C PHE A 425 -15.23 -5.33 2.75
N SER A 426 -14.47 -6.12 3.52
CA SER A 426 -14.25 -5.88 4.95
C SER A 426 -13.26 -4.76 5.21
N GLU A 427 -12.27 -4.61 4.32
CA GLU A 427 -11.21 -3.62 4.34
C GLU A 427 -11.02 -3.01 2.95
N ASN A 428 -10.28 -1.92 2.88
CA ASN A 428 -9.85 -1.36 1.61
C ASN A 428 -8.55 -2.05 1.18
N PHE A 429 -8.66 -3.09 0.34
CA PHE A 429 -7.52 -3.91 0.00
C PHE A 429 -6.71 -3.38 -1.18
N VAL A 430 -5.37 -3.55 -1.09
CA VAL A 430 -4.45 -3.62 -2.22
C VAL A 430 -4.16 -5.09 -2.48
N LEU A 431 -4.10 -5.52 -3.72
CA LEU A 431 -3.77 -6.88 -4.14
C LEU A 431 -2.27 -6.95 -4.44
N PRO A 432 -1.42 -7.41 -3.50
CA PRO A 432 0.02 -7.40 -3.70
C PRO A 432 0.48 -8.68 -4.39
N ILE A 433 1.29 -8.55 -5.42
CA ILE A 433 2.24 -9.57 -5.86
C ILE A 433 3.60 -8.94 -5.70
N SER A 434 4.08 -8.93 -4.45
CA SER A 434 5.21 -8.15 -3.98
C SER A 434 6.55 -8.84 -4.18
N HIS A 435 7.63 -8.15 -3.79
CA HIS A 435 9.00 -8.64 -3.80
C HIS A 435 9.17 -9.93 -2.97
N ASP A 436 8.50 -10.04 -1.82
CA ASP A 436 8.60 -11.19 -0.92
C ASP A 436 8.24 -12.52 -1.59
N GLU A 437 7.41 -12.48 -2.64
CA GLU A 437 6.94 -13.69 -3.30
C GLU A 437 7.90 -14.22 -4.36
N VAL A 438 8.99 -13.53 -4.64
CA VAL A 438 9.93 -13.88 -5.75
C VAL A 438 11.38 -13.97 -5.29
N VAL A 439 11.61 -14.30 -4.02
CA VAL A 439 12.91 -14.39 -3.35
C VAL A 439 13.04 -15.68 -2.53
N HIS A 440 14.24 -15.97 -2.05
CA HIS A 440 14.54 -17.02 -1.05
C HIS A 440 14.04 -18.42 -1.40
N GLY A 441 14.16 -18.84 -2.66
CA GLY A 441 13.75 -20.17 -3.12
C GLY A 441 12.24 -20.30 -3.37
N LYS A 442 11.48 -19.20 -3.28
CA LYS A 442 10.05 -19.20 -3.63
C LYS A 442 9.81 -19.30 -5.14
N GLY A 443 10.84 -19.03 -5.97
CA GLY A 443 10.79 -18.99 -7.45
C GLY A 443 10.15 -17.71 -7.99
N SER A 444 10.52 -17.31 -9.21
CA SER A 444 9.89 -16.15 -9.86
C SER A 444 8.40 -16.42 -10.13
N LEU A 445 7.61 -15.37 -10.37
CA LEU A 445 6.16 -15.50 -10.58
C LEU A 445 5.83 -16.43 -11.76
N ILE A 446 6.54 -16.29 -12.90
CA ILE A 446 6.31 -17.16 -14.05
C ILE A 446 6.71 -18.61 -13.78
N ASN A 447 7.74 -18.85 -12.93
CA ASN A 447 8.15 -20.21 -12.57
C ASN A 447 7.20 -20.90 -11.60
N LYS A 448 6.32 -20.14 -10.93
CA LYS A 448 5.20 -20.71 -10.17
C LYS A 448 4.12 -21.30 -11.10
N MET A 449 4.07 -20.89 -12.37
CA MET A 449 3.07 -21.36 -13.34
C MET A 449 3.43 -22.76 -13.85
N PRO A 450 2.48 -23.73 -13.81
CA PRO A 450 2.70 -25.09 -14.29
C PRO A 450 2.79 -25.17 -15.81
N GLY A 451 3.41 -26.25 -16.28
CA GLY A 451 3.52 -26.56 -17.70
C GLY A 451 4.82 -26.05 -18.33
N GLU A 452 4.93 -26.28 -19.63
CA GLU A 452 6.03 -25.85 -20.47
C GLU A 452 5.96 -24.34 -20.77
N TYR A 453 6.96 -23.80 -21.46
CA TYR A 453 7.16 -22.38 -21.72
C TYR A 453 5.89 -21.62 -22.10
N ASP A 454 5.20 -22.02 -23.17
CA ASP A 454 3.97 -21.34 -23.62
C ASP A 454 2.82 -21.43 -22.61
N ALA A 455 2.71 -22.57 -21.93
CA ALA A 455 1.68 -22.77 -20.89
C ALA A 455 1.89 -21.85 -19.70
N LYS A 456 3.14 -21.58 -19.31
CA LYS A 456 3.47 -20.63 -18.24
C LYS A 456 2.96 -19.21 -18.57
N PHE A 457 3.20 -18.74 -19.78
CA PHE A 457 2.71 -17.43 -20.24
C PHE A 457 1.19 -17.39 -20.32
N ALA A 458 0.53 -18.43 -20.82
CA ALA A 458 -0.92 -18.51 -20.86
C ALA A 458 -1.54 -18.47 -19.44
N ASN A 459 -0.95 -19.20 -18.49
CA ASN A 459 -1.34 -19.13 -17.07
C ASN A 459 -1.19 -17.72 -16.51
N LEU A 460 -0.05 -17.07 -16.78
CA LEU A 460 0.26 -15.75 -16.24
C LEU A 460 -0.67 -14.66 -16.82
N ARG A 461 -0.95 -14.72 -18.15
CA ARG A 461 -1.94 -13.81 -18.76
C ARG A 461 -3.34 -14.00 -18.15
N THR A 462 -3.77 -15.25 -17.94
CA THR A 462 -5.06 -15.53 -17.29
C THR A 462 -5.11 -14.95 -15.88
N PHE A 463 -4.04 -15.12 -15.11
CA PHE A 463 -3.90 -14.60 -13.75
C PHE A 463 -3.95 -13.07 -13.71
N PHE A 464 -3.16 -12.40 -14.53
CA PHE A 464 -3.14 -10.93 -14.58
C PHE A 464 -4.50 -10.34 -15.00
N GLY A 465 -5.19 -10.96 -15.97
CA GLY A 465 -6.54 -10.54 -16.32
C GLY A 465 -7.52 -10.71 -15.16
N TYR A 466 -7.45 -11.81 -14.43
CA TYR A 466 -8.26 -12.01 -13.23
C TYR A 466 -7.92 -10.97 -12.14
N MET A 467 -6.62 -10.79 -11.82
CA MET A 467 -6.15 -9.85 -10.82
C MET A 467 -6.63 -8.42 -11.12
N MET A 468 -6.51 -7.98 -12.39
CA MET A 468 -6.91 -6.64 -12.78
C MET A 468 -8.41 -6.40 -12.57
N ALA A 469 -9.23 -7.43 -12.76
CA ALA A 469 -10.68 -7.34 -12.60
C ALA A 469 -11.17 -7.60 -11.16
N HIS A 470 -10.38 -8.23 -10.30
CA HIS A 470 -10.74 -8.48 -8.90
C HIS A 470 -10.85 -7.14 -8.14
N PRO A 471 -11.83 -6.95 -7.21
CA PRO A 471 -11.89 -5.77 -6.35
C PRO A 471 -10.61 -5.53 -5.56
N GLY A 472 -10.18 -4.27 -5.46
CA GLY A 472 -8.97 -3.84 -4.77
C GLY A 472 -7.97 -3.14 -5.69
N LYS A 473 -7.07 -2.32 -5.12
CA LYS A 473 -5.97 -1.66 -5.86
C LYS A 473 -4.94 -2.72 -6.27
N LYS A 474 -4.05 -2.39 -7.20
CA LYS A 474 -3.13 -3.36 -7.81
C LYS A 474 -1.69 -3.02 -7.43
N LEU A 475 -0.91 -4.04 -7.12
CA LEU A 475 0.53 -3.92 -6.92
C LEU A 475 1.24 -5.08 -7.61
N LEU A 476 2.25 -4.77 -8.40
CA LEU A 476 3.09 -5.73 -9.09
C LEU A 476 4.55 -5.35 -8.88
N PHE A 477 5.36 -6.31 -8.41
CA PHE A 477 6.80 -6.09 -8.26
C PHE A 477 7.50 -6.10 -9.62
N MET A 478 8.55 -5.30 -9.76
CA MET A 478 9.36 -5.15 -10.98
C MET A 478 9.81 -6.49 -11.59
N GLY A 479 9.76 -6.60 -12.91
CA GLY A 479 10.15 -7.78 -13.68
C GLY A 479 9.03 -8.81 -13.86
N GLN A 480 7.99 -8.76 -13.07
CA GLN A 480 6.87 -9.69 -13.21
C GLN A 480 6.03 -9.40 -14.46
N GLU A 481 5.97 -8.12 -14.89
CA GLU A 481 5.22 -7.63 -16.03
C GLU A 481 5.73 -8.15 -17.38
N PHE A 482 6.98 -8.59 -17.45
CA PHE A 482 7.54 -9.25 -18.63
C PHE A 482 7.97 -10.71 -18.36
N GLY A 483 7.62 -11.26 -17.18
CA GLY A 483 7.83 -12.66 -16.88
C GLY A 483 9.29 -13.03 -16.64
N GLN A 484 10.01 -12.28 -15.81
CA GLN A 484 11.38 -12.64 -15.41
C GLN A 484 11.44 -14.06 -14.88
N PHE A 485 12.41 -14.87 -15.37
CA PHE A 485 12.56 -16.27 -15.00
C PHE A 485 13.34 -16.49 -13.72
N THR A 486 14.34 -15.65 -13.46
CA THR A 486 15.15 -15.76 -12.25
C THR A 486 14.41 -15.12 -11.06
N GLU A 487 14.66 -15.63 -9.87
CA GLU A 487 14.28 -14.91 -8.66
C GLU A 487 14.96 -13.54 -8.63
N TRP A 488 14.30 -12.57 -8.03
CA TRP A 488 14.92 -11.28 -7.82
C TRP A 488 16.15 -11.40 -6.94
N ASN A 489 17.17 -10.61 -7.26
CA ASN A 489 18.42 -10.52 -6.52
C ASN A 489 18.85 -9.05 -6.48
N GLU A 490 19.07 -8.50 -5.29
CA GLU A 490 19.40 -7.10 -5.07
C GLU A 490 20.75 -6.66 -5.65
N GLU A 491 21.65 -7.62 -5.91
CA GLU A 491 22.98 -7.35 -6.47
C GLU A 491 22.97 -7.25 -8.00
N LYS A 492 21.85 -7.59 -8.65
CA LYS A 492 21.75 -7.66 -10.12
C LYS A 492 20.57 -6.84 -10.62
N GLN A 493 20.71 -6.25 -11.79
CA GLN A 493 19.56 -5.69 -12.49
C GLN A 493 18.58 -6.78 -12.95
N LEU A 494 17.37 -6.37 -13.30
CA LEU A 494 16.41 -7.23 -13.97
C LEU A 494 16.98 -7.80 -15.27
N ASP A 495 16.51 -8.97 -15.67
CA ASP A 495 16.91 -9.67 -16.90
C ASP A 495 16.32 -9.00 -18.15
N TRP A 496 16.65 -7.71 -18.37
CA TRP A 496 16.11 -6.89 -19.47
C TRP A 496 16.28 -7.52 -20.85
N MET A 497 17.31 -8.36 -21.04
CA MET A 497 17.53 -9.14 -22.26
C MET A 497 16.37 -10.07 -22.62
N LEU A 498 15.50 -10.41 -21.68
CA LEU A 498 14.31 -11.22 -21.96
C LEU A 498 13.34 -10.52 -22.91
N LEU A 499 13.37 -9.19 -22.98
CA LEU A 499 12.56 -8.42 -23.92
C LEU A 499 13.02 -8.54 -25.39
N ASP A 500 14.14 -9.20 -25.65
CA ASP A 500 14.55 -9.61 -27.01
C ASP A 500 13.79 -10.86 -27.50
N TYR A 501 12.97 -11.49 -26.64
CA TYR A 501 12.19 -12.67 -26.96
C TYR A 501 10.68 -12.36 -27.01
N ASP A 502 10.01 -12.78 -28.08
CA ASP A 502 8.62 -12.42 -28.40
C ASP A 502 7.66 -12.63 -27.22
N LYS A 503 7.72 -13.79 -26.54
CA LYS A 503 6.78 -14.10 -25.44
C LYS A 503 6.85 -13.14 -24.26
N HIS A 504 8.02 -12.62 -23.96
CA HIS A 504 8.22 -11.64 -22.89
C HIS A 504 7.71 -10.25 -23.29
N THR A 505 7.99 -9.83 -24.52
CA THR A 505 7.48 -8.57 -25.08
C THR A 505 5.96 -8.60 -25.24
N GLU A 506 5.39 -9.72 -25.69
CA GLU A 506 3.96 -9.95 -25.82
C GLU A 506 3.25 -9.91 -24.45
N LEU A 507 3.84 -10.52 -23.41
CA LEU A 507 3.33 -10.44 -22.04
C LEU A 507 3.40 -9.00 -21.51
N GLN A 508 4.49 -8.29 -21.73
CA GLN A 508 4.63 -6.88 -21.33
C GLN A 508 3.55 -6.01 -22.01
N ASN A 509 3.31 -6.25 -23.31
CA ASN A 509 2.25 -5.56 -24.05
C ASN A 509 0.85 -5.88 -23.49
N TYR A 510 0.63 -7.11 -23.02
CA TYR A 510 -0.62 -7.48 -22.35
C TYR A 510 -0.80 -6.72 -21.03
N VAL A 511 0.23 -6.66 -20.17
CA VAL A 511 0.18 -5.91 -18.90
C VAL A 511 -0.04 -4.41 -19.17
N LYS A 512 0.67 -3.84 -20.14
CA LYS A 512 0.46 -2.45 -20.60
C LYS A 512 -1.01 -2.20 -21.01
N THR A 513 -1.60 -3.13 -21.77
CA THR A 513 -2.99 -3.05 -22.20
C THR A 513 -3.96 -3.14 -21.02
N LEU A 514 -3.70 -4.04 -20.07
CA LEU A 514 -4.48 -4.17 -18.84
C LEU A 514 -4.43 -2.89 -17.99
N ASN A 515 -3.26 -2.28 -17.84
CA ASN A 515 -3.07 -1.06 -17.08
C ASN A 515 -3.82 0.13 -17.73
N ALA A 516 -3.79 0.24 -19.05
CA ALA A 516 -4.57 1.23 -19.78
C ALA A 516 -6.07 0.99 -19.60
N PHE A 517 -6.52 -0.26 -19.77
CA PHE A 517 -7.92 -0.66 -19.59
C PHE A 517 -8.42 -0.34 -18.17
N TYR A 518 -7.62 -0.64 -17.14
CA TYR A 518 -7.93 -0.34 -15.75
C TYR A 518 -8.18 1.16 -15.55
N LYS A 519 -7.28 2.02 -16.02
CA LYS A 519 -7.43 3.47 -15.89
C LYS A 519 -8.67 4.03 -16.62
N GLU A 520 -8.96 3.51 -17.79
CA GLU A 520 -10.05 3.96 -18.66
C GLU A 520 -11.44 3.49 -18.21
N HIS A 521 -11.50 2.43 -17.38
CA HIS A 521 -12.77 1.81 -16.99
C HIS A 521 -13.04 1.94 -15.49
N PRO A 522 -13.77 3.00 -15.05
CA PRO A 522 -14.12 3.21 -13.65
C PRO A 522 -14.79 2.02 -12.95
N ALA A 523 -15.38 1.10 -13.71
CA ALA A 523 -15.93 -0.14 -13.18
C ALA A 523 -14.90 -0.99 -12.41
N PHE A 524 -13.61 -0.80 -12.64
CA PHE A 524 -12.54 -1.58 -11.98
C PHE A 524 -11.94 -0.94 -10.73
N TRP A 525 -12.30 0.33 -10.43
CA TRP A 525 -11.70 1.03 -9.30
C TRP A 525 -12.63 2.00 -8.55
N GLN A 526 -13.76 2.44 -9.15
CA GLN A 526 -14.58 3.50 -8.56
C GLN A 526 -15.44 3.00 -7.38
N ILE A 527 -15.92 1.75 -7.45
CA ILE A 527 -16.70 1.11 -6.39
C ILE A 527 -16.00 -0.22 -6.05
N ASP A 528 -14.78 -0.12 -5.51
CA ASP A 528 -13.91 -1.27 -5.28
C ASP A 528 -14.23 -1.99 -3.97
N TYR A 529 -14.76 -1.27 -2.99
CA TYR A 529 -14.91 -1.76 -1.61
C TYR A 529 -16.37 -1.93 -1.17
N SER A 530 -17.25 -2.20 -2.16
CA SER A 530 -18.68 -2.43 -1.93
C SER A 530 -19.24 -3.47 -2.92
N TRP A 531 -20.21 -4.26 -2.45
CA TRP A 531 -21.00 -5.16 -3.30
C TRP A 531 -21.75 -4.45 -4.43
N GLU A 532 -21.94 -3.16 -4.37
CA GLU A 532 -22.55 -2.36 -5.44
C GLU A 532 -21.69 -2.38 -6.72
N GLY A 533 -20.36 -2.42 -6.57
CA GLY A 533 -19.39 -2.50 -7.66
C GLY A 533 -19.15 -3.90 -8.23
N PHE A 534 -19.73 -4.93 -7.61
CA PHE A 534 -19.46 -6.33 -7.95
C PHE A 534 -20.74 -7.18 -8.01
N GLN A 535 -20.78 -8.18 -8.87
CA GLN A 535 -21.85 -9.17 -8.87
C GLN A 535 -21.39 -10.48 -9.51
N TRP A 536 -21.55 -11.60 -8.83
CA TRP A 536 -21.35 -12.92 -9.41
C TRP A 536 -22.35 -13.24 -10.53
N ILE A 537 -21.87 -13.97 -11.53
CA ILE A 537 -22.69 -14.68 -12.52
C ILE A 537 -22.47 -16.18 -12.37
N VAL A 538 -21.22 -16.63 -12.38
CA VAL A 538 -20.84 -18.03 -12.19
C VAL A 538 -19.71 -18.08 -11.15
N PRO A 539 -20.03 -18.34 -9.88
CA PRO A 539 -19.00 -18.48 -8.84
C PRO A 539 -18.46 -19.91 -8.69
N ASP A 540 -19.20 -20.92 -9.15
CA ASP A 540 -19.06 -22.29 -8.66
C ASP A 540 -18.89 -23.37 -9.74
N ASP A 541 -18.56 -23.01 -10.99
CA ASP A 541 -18.26 -23.99 -12.03
C ASP A 541 -16.87 -24.61 -11.87
N SER A 542 -16.67 -25.27 -10.74
CA SER A 542 -15.41 -25.93 -10.38
C SER A 542 -15.01 -27.02 -11.37
N LYS A 543 -15.99 -27.75 -11.92
CA LYS A 543 -15.74 -28.86 -12.87
C LYS A 543 -15.04 -28.37 -14.13
N GLN A 544 -15.33 -27.15 -14.57
CA GLN A 544 -14.71 -26.55 -15.74
C GLN A 544 -13.61 -25.56 -15.39
N SER A 545 -13.42 -25.25 -14.09
CA SER A 545 -12.52 -24.20 -13.58
C SER A 545 -12.80 -22.85 -14.21
N VAL A 546 -14.09 -22.49 -14.32
CA VAL A 546 -14.57 -21.24 -14.90
C VAL A 546 -15.25 -20.40 -13.84
N ILE A 547 -14.96 -19.10 -13.82
CA ILE A 547 -15.71 -18.11 -13.04
C ILE A 547 -16.18 -16.98 -13.96
N ALA A 548 -17.30 -16.35 -13.60
CA ALA A 548 -17.77 -15.15 -14.28
C ALA A 548 -18.43 -14.18 -13.31
N PHE A 549 -18.12 -12.89 -13.46
CA PHE A 549 -18.65 -11.82 -12.61
C PHE A 549 -18.76 -10.50 -13.36
N LEU A 550 -19.47 -9.56 -12.77
CA LEU A 550 -19.61 -8.19 -13.26
C LEU A 550 -18.84 -7.22 -12.37
N ARG A 551 -18.16 -6.27 -12.99
CA ARG A 551 -17.69 -5.03 -12.36
C ARG A 551 -18.56 -3.88 -12.81
N LYS A 552 -18.86 -2.94 -11.91
CA LYS A 552 -19.81 -1.86 -12.16
C LYS A 552 -19.24 -0.53 -11.69
N ASP A 553 -19.47 0.54 -12.47
CA ASP A 553 -19.17 1.91 -12.06
C ASP A 553 -20.42 2.61 -11.46
N ALA A 554 -20.20 3.80 -10.90
CA ALA A 554 -21.27 4.63 -10.31
C ALA A 554 -22.31 5.12 -11.34
N ASN A 555 -21.97 5.08 -12.63
CA ASN A 555 -22.86 5.48 -13.73
C ASN A 555 -23.68 4.30 -14.28
N GLY A 556 -23.47 3.11 -13.71
CA GLY A 556 -24.17 1.88 -14.13
C GLY A 556 -23.58 1.23 -15.40
N LYS A 557 -22.40 1.65 -15.88
CA LYS A 557 -21.64 0.89 -16.87
C LYS A 557 -21.11 -0.37 -16.22
N GLN A 558 -21.09 -1.45 -16.98
CA GLN A 558 -20.69 -2.76 -16.48
C GLN A 558 -19.74 -3.44 -17.43
N ILE A 559 -18.76 -4.15 -16.88
CA ILE A 559 -17.88 -5.08 -17.59
C ILE A 559 -18.16 -6.48 -17.07
N LEU A 560 -18.47 -7.40 -17.98
CA LEU A 560 -18.53 -8.82 -17.69
C LEU A 560 -17.13 -9.40 -17.85
N VAL A 561 -16.67 -10.07 -16.83
CA VAL A 561 -15.37 -10.77 -16.77
C VAL A 561 -15.63 -12.26 -16.74
N VAL A 562 -14.93 -13.02 -17.59
CA VAL A 562 -15.00 -14.48 -17.63
C VAL A 562 -13.60 -15.05 -17.66
N CYS A 563 -13.27 -15.92 -16.70
CA CYS A 563 -11.96 -16.57 -16.62
C CYS A 563 -12.10 -18.08 -16.79
N ASN A 564 -11.31 -18.64 -17.69
CA ASN A 564 -11.15 -20.08 -17.88
C ASN A 564 -9.74 -20.49 -17.42
N PHE A 565 -9.64 -21.07 -16.24
CA PHE A 565 -8.37 -21.53 -15.66
C PHE A 565 -7.98 -22.95 -16.10
N ASN A 566 -8.56 -23.46 -17.17
CA ASN A 566 -8.30 -24.81 -17.67
C ASN A 566 -7.79 -24.75 -19.12
N PRO A 567 -6.82 -25.59 -19.54
CA PRO A 567 -6.29 -25.62 -20.89
C PRO A 567 -7.25 -26.33 -21.89
N VAL A 568 -8.56 -26.14 -21.73
CA VAL A 568 -9.59 -26.76 -22.57
C VAL A 568 -10.45 -25.67 -23.16
N LEU A 569 -10.62 -25.71 -24.49
CA LEU A 569 -11.57 -24.89 -25.22
C LEU A 569 -13.00 -25.20 -24.75
N ARG A 570 -13.79 -24.17 -24.45
CA ARG A 570 -15.21 -24.32 -24.09
C ARG A 570 -16.09 -23.69 -25.13
N GLU A 571 -16.51 -24.49 -26.10
CA GLU A 571 -17.47 -24.06 -27.13
C GLU A 571 -18.88 -23.98 -26.56
N GLY A 572 -19.64 -22.96 -26.94
CA GLY A 572 -21.02 -22.83 -26.56
C GLY A 572 -21.29 -22.60 -25.09
N TYR A 573 -20.34 -22.00 -24.33
CA TYR A 573 -20.48 -21.72 -22.91
C TYR A 573 -21.56 -20.68 -22.67
N ALA A 574 -22.61 -21.04 -21.94
CA ALA A 574 -23.77 -20.19 -21.70
C ALA A 574 -23.63 -19.41 -20.38
N LEU A 575 -23.90 -18.11 -20.41
CA LEU A 575 -23.85 -17.19 -19.27
C LEU A 575 -25.15 -16.42 -19.13
N GLY A 576 -25.60 -16.19 -17.90
CA GLY A 576 -26.67 -15.25 -17.59
C GLY A 576 -26.25 -13.82 -17.98
N ALA A 577 -27.18 -13.05 -18.51
CA ALA A 577 -26.93 -11.70 -19.03
C ALA A 577 -27.83 -10.68 -18.32
N PRO A 578 -27.27 -9.68 -17.58
CA PRO A 578 -28.07 -8.72 -16.79
C PRO A 578 -28.89 -7.75 -17.66
N VAL A 579 -28.47 -7.51 -18.90
CA VAL A 579 -29.09 -6.55 -19.82
C VAL A 579 -29.27 -7.19 -21.17
N ALA A 580 -30.49 -7.06 -21.75
CA ALA A 580 -30.75 -7.50 -23.12
C ALA A 580 -30.02 -6.61 -24.12
N GLY A 581 -29.35 -7.20 -25.10
CA GLY A 581 -28.60 -6.46 -26.11
C GLY A 581 -27.43 -7.21 -26.69
N THR A 582 -26.45 -6.47 -27.18
CA THR A 582 -25.20 -7.00 -27.73
C THR A 582 -24.05 -6.74 -26.81
N TYR A 583 -23.38 -7.79 -26.35
CA TYR A 583 -22.15 -7.77 -25.56
C TYR A 583 -20.96 -7.72 -26.53
N LYS A 584 -20.05 -6.82 -26.30
CA LYS A 584 -18.86 -6.62 -27.12
C LYS A 584 -17.62 -7.10 -26.37
N GLU A 585 -16.90 -8.06 -26.93
CA GLU A 585 -15.59 -8.44 -26.42
C GLU A 585 -14.62 -7.25 -26.59
N VAL A 586 -14.00 -6.84 -25.51
CA VAL A 586 -13.10 -5.67 -25.45
C VAL A 586 -11.70 -6.04 -24.99
N LEU A 587 -11.52 -7.22 -24.43
CA LEU A 587 -10.22 -7.79 -24.10
C LEU A 587 -10.31 -9.31 -24.13
N ASN A 588 -9.29 -9.93 -24.74
CA ASN A 588 -9.09 -11.38 -24.77
C ASN A 588 -7.61 -11.67 -24.49
N SER A 589 -7.31 -12.30 -23.37
CA SER A 589 -5.93 -12.63 -23.00
C SER A 589 -5.25 -13.67 -23.91
N ASP A 590 -6.03 -14.35 -24.75
CA ASP A 590 -5.55 -15.32 -25.76
C ASP A 590 -5.41 -14.70 -27.17
N ASP A 591 -5.44 -13.35 -27.28
CA ASP A 591 -5.17 -12.65 -28.53
C ASP A 591 -3.72 -12.83 -28.97
N GLU A 592 -3.48 -12.92 -30.30
CA GLU A 592 -2.13 -13.05 -30.89
C GLU A 592 -1.21 -11.90 -30.46
N ALA A 593 -1.74 -10.68 -30.31
CA ALA A 593 -0.98 -9.51 -29.89
C ALA A 593 -0.37 -9.64 -28.48
N PHE A 594 -0.83 -10.60 -27.70
CA PHE A 594 -0.37 -10.93 -26.34
C PHE A 594 0.33 -12.29 -26.27
N GLY A 595 0.65 -12.90 -27.41
CA GLY A 595 1.27 -14.21 -27.48
C GLY A 595 0.30 -15.38 -27.24
N GLY A 596 -1.00 -15.13 -27.35
CA GLY A 596 -2.04 -16.15 -27.35
C GLY A 596 -2.20 -16.84 -28.69
N SER A 597 -3.18 -17.75 -28.78
CA SER A 597 -3.46 -18.49 -30.02
C SER A 597 -4.22 -17.67 -31.05
N GLY A 598 -4.97 -16.64 -30.63
CA GLY A 598 -5.87 -15.87 -31.50
C GLY A 598 -7.01 -16.69 -32.15
N ALA A 599 -7.14 -17.96 -31.74
CA ALA A 599 -8.08 -18.89 -32.40
C ALA A 599 -9.55 -18.54 -32.14
N VAL A 600 -9.85 -17.81 -31.09
CA VAL A 600 -11.22 -17.52 -30.66
C VAL A 600 -11.41 -16.01 -30.43
N HIS A 601 -12.39 -15.45 -31.16
CA HIS A 601 -12.88 -14.09 -30.95
C HIS A 601 -14.42 -14.09 -30.98
N ASN A 602 -15.02 -13.69 -29.87
CA ASN A 602 -16.46 -13.57 -29.76
C ASN A 602 -17.01 -12.26 -30.39
N LYS A 603 -16.14 -11.28 -30.69
CA LYS A 603 -16.43 -9.94 -31.27
C LYS A 603 -17.66 -9.27 -30.68
N SER A 604 -18.85 -9.74 -31.02
CA SER A 604 -20.14 -9.25 -30.50
C SER A 604 -21.13 -10.38 -30.34
N VAL A 605 -21.74 -10.51 -29.17
CA VAL A 605 -22.64 -11.61 -28.81
C VAL A 605 -24.00 -11.05 -28.42
N ARG A 606 -25.06 -11.53 -29.08
CA ARG A 606 -26.45 -11.13 -28.78
C ARG A 606 -27.04 -11.98 -27.66
N THR A 607 -27.85 -11.36 -26.83
CA THR A 607 -28.62 -12.04 -25.79
C THR A 607 -29.77 -12.86 -26.41
N HIS A 608 -30.05 -14.00 -25.75
CA HIS A 608 -31.21 -14.84 -26.00
C HIS A 608 -32.19 -14.71 -24.81
N LYS A 609 -33.49 -14.76 -25.08
CA LYS A 609 -34.56 -14.82 -24.08
C LYS A 609 -34.62 -16.23 -23.44
N LYS A 610 -33.54 -16.62 -22.78
CA LYS A 610 -33.40 -17.88 -22.06
C LYS A 610 -32.86 -17.54 -20.66
N PRO A 611 -33.67 -17.72 -19.62
CA PRO A 611 -33.21 -17.44 -18.25
C PRO A 611 -32.06 -18.36 -17.84
N LEU A 612 -31.03 -17.76 -17.21
CA LEU A 612 -29.87 -18.51 -16.72
C LEU A 612 -29.19 -17.70 -15.61
N HIS A 613 -28.65 -18.38 -14.61
CA HIS A 613 -27.91 -17.80 -13.48
C HIS A 613 -28.64 -16.62 -12.79
N GLY A 614 -29.98 -16.73 -12.67
CA GLY A 614 -30.82 -15.68 -12.06
C GLY A 614 -31.13 -14.48 -12.94
N PHE A 615 -30.74 -14.48 -14.22
CA PHE A 615 -31.07 -13.42 -15.19
C PHE A 615 -32.09 -13.91 -16.22
N GLU A 616 -32.95 -13.00 -16.73
CA GLU A 616 -33.96 -13.28 -17.74
C GLU A 616 -33.40 -13.56 -19.14
N GLN A 617 -32.14 -13.18 -19.35
CA GLN A 617 -31.42 -13.29 -20.61
C GLN A 617 -30.16 -14.13 -20.42
N SER A 618 -29.67 -14.70 -21.51
CA SER A 618 -28.35 -15.35 -21.54
C SER A 618 -27.61 -15.00 -22.82
N ILE A 619 -26.30 -15.16 -22.79
CA ILE A 619 -25.39 -15.15 -23.94
C ILE A 619 -24.72 -16.51 -24.06
N THR A 620 -24.24 -16.81 -25.26
CA THR A 620 -23.42 -18.01 -25.49
C THR A 620 -22.12 -17.57 -26.14
N ILE A 621 -21.01 -17.96 -25.54
CA ILE A 621 -19.66 -17.57 -25.96
C ILE A 621 -18.78 -18.81 -26.13
N THR A 622 -17.64 -18.64 -26.77
CA THR A 622 -16.55 -19.61 -26.77
C THR A 622 -15.42 -19.09 -25.89
N LEU A 623 -14.96 -19.91 -24.92
CA LEU A 623 -13.87 -19.57 -24.03
C LEU A 623 -12.59 -20.25 -24.51
N PRO A 624 -11.56 -19.48 -24.89
CA PRO A 624 -10.23 -20.03 -25.17
C PRO A 624 -9.66 -20.79 -23.97
N PRO A 625 -8.75 -21.72 -24.19
CA PRO A 625 -7.98 -22.34 -23.10
C PRO A 625 -7.20 -21.29 -22.30
N MET A 626 -7.10 -21.45 -21.00
CA MET A 626 -6.27 -20.58 -20.14
C MET A 626 -6.41 -19.09 -20.49
N SER A 627 -7.62 -18.54 -20.31
CA SER A 627 -7.92 -17.18 -20.77
C SER A 627 -8.81 -16.40 -19.82
N THR A 628 -8.68 -15.08 -19.89
CA THR A 628 -9.60 -14.11 -19.30
C THR A 628 -10.16 -13.20 -20.39
N LEU A 629 -11.49 -13.12 -20.45
CA LEU A 629 -12.23 -12.31 -21.41
C LEU A 629 -12.99 -11.19 -20.71
N TYR A 630 -12.99 -9.99 -21.29
CA TYR A 630 -13.81 -8.87 -20.84
C TYR A 630 -14.82 -8.50 -21.93
N PHE A 631 -16.07 -8.28 -21.49
CA PHE A 631 -17.15 -7.82 -22.39
C PHE A 631 -17.80 -6.55 -21.86
N GLU A 632 -17.94 -5.55 -22.69
CA GLU A 632 -18.85 -4.43 -22.40
C GLU A 632 -20.30 -4.92 -22.37
N VAL A 633 -20.99 -4.64 -21.27
CA VAL A 633 -22.40 -4.91 -21.11
C VAL A 633 -23.21 -3.78 -21.78
N PRO A 634 -24.22 -4.06 -22.60
CA PRO A 634 -25.01 -3.02 -23.23
C PRO A 634 -25.73 -2.15 -22.20
N THR A 635 -25.66 -0.84 -22.36
CA THR A 635 -26.39 0.10 -21.50
C THR A 635 -27.89 0.03 -21.81
N LYS A 636 -28.73 0.01 -20.76
CA LYS A 636 -30.17 0.17 -20.94
C LYS A 636 -30.41 1.52 -21.63
N ARG A 637 -30.98 1.52 -22.84
CA ARG A 637 -31.44 2.76 -23.46
C ARG A 637 -32.51 3.36 -22.53
N THR A 638 -32.16 4.34 -21.76
CA THR A 638 -33.17 5.26 -21.20
C THR A 638 -33.88 5.89 -22.40
N ARG A 639 -35.14 5.52 -22.63
CA ARG A 639 -35.98 6.32 -23.53
C ARG A 639 -35.85 7.75 -23.01
N LYS A 640 -35.19 8.61 -23.79
CA LYS A 640 -35.34 10.06 -23.56
C LYS A 640 -36.82 10.30 -23.40
N ALA A 641 -37.24 10.81 -22.26
CA ALA A 641 -38.62 11.27 -22.05
C ALA A 641 -38.97 12.11 -23.29
N ALA A 642 -40.02 11.70 -24.00
CA ALA A 642 -40.47 12.43 -25.18
C ALA A 642 -40.68 13.87 -24.76
N ASP A 643 -40.03 14.78 -25.48
CA ASP A 643 -40.13 16.23 -25.25
C ASP A 643 -41.62 16.63 -25.14
N PRO A 644 -42.08 17.15 -24.02
CA PRO A 644 -43.51 17.51 -23.82
C PRO A 644 -44.03 18.45 -24.92
N ALA A 645 -43.12 19.20 -25.57
CA ALA A 645 -43.46 20.12 -26.65
C ALA A 645 -43.85 19.47 -27.97
N LYS A 646 -43.42 18.17 -28.23
CA LYS A 646 -43.81 17.46 -29.46
C LYS A 646 -45.11 16.65 -29.32
N THR A 647 -45.55 16.35 -28.10
CA THR A 647 -46.80 15.65 -27.83
C THR A 647 -48.03 16.59 -27.94
N ALA A 648 -47.83 17.90 -27.75
CA ALA A 648 -48.92 18.91 -27.85
C ALA A 648 -49.32 19.24 -29.31
N GLN A 649 -48.46 18.93 -30.30
CA GLN A 649 -48.79 19.18 -31.73
C GLN A 649 -49.51 18.01 -32.43
N THR A 650 -49.41 16.79 -31.86
CA THR A 650 -50.09 15.62 -32.47
C THR A 650 -51.48 15.41 -31.94
N VAL A 651 -51.83 15.99 -30.78
CA VAL A 651 -53.20 15.94 -30.18
C VAL A 651 -54.15 16.99 -30.81
N LYS A 652 -53.64 18.06 -31.43
CA LYS A 652 -54.47 19.07 -32.12
C LYS A 652 -54.89 18.69 -33.53
N LYS A 653 -54.42 17.58 -34.11
CA LYS A 653 -54.82 17.12 -35.46
C LYS A 653 -55.82 15.96 -35.44
N THR A 654 -56.16 15.37 -34.28
CA THR A 654 -57.09 14.23 -34.19
C THR A 654 -58.44 14.59 -33.51
N ALA A 655 -58.62 15.83 -33.09
CA ALA A 655 -59.88 16.30 -32.39
C ALA A 655 -60.93 16.94 -33.33
N ALA A 656 -60.74 16.85 -34.66
CA ALA A 656 -61.64 17.44 -35.64
C ALA A 656 -62.43 16.42 -36.52
N LYS A 657 -62.67 15.21 -36.01
CA LYS A 657 -63.62 14.30 -36.69
C LYS A 657 -64.17 13.29 -35.68
N LYS A 658 -65.24 13.61 -34.98
CA LYS A 658 -66.37 12.75 -34.63
C LYS A 658 -67.14 13.37 -33.47
N THR A 659 -68.04 14.29 -33.84
CA THR A 659 -69.24 14.56 -33.08
C THR A 659 -70.34 13.74 -33.73
N ALA A 660 -70.95 12.80 -33.04
CA ALA A 660 -72.39 12.49 -33.03
C ALA A 660 -72.63 11.10 -32.40
N ALA A 661 -73.54 11.13 -31.50
CA ALA A 661 -74.48 10.09 -31.10
C ALA A 661 -74.36 9.55 -29.65
N LYS A 662 -75.19 10.20 -28.82
CA LYS A 662 -76.25 9.65 -27.92
C LYS A 662 -75.81 8.81 -26.72
N THR A 663 -75.92 9.45 -25.50
CA THR A 663 -76.96 9.29 -24.44
C THR A 663 -77.34 7.84 -24.10
N THR A 664 -77.21 7.36 -22.88
CA THR A 664 -78.04 7.55 -21.70
C THR A 664 -77.70 6.55 -20.59
N LYS A 665 -77.86 7.08 -19.33
CA LYS A 665 -78.31 6.42 -18.07
C LYS A 665 -77.36 5.56 -17.25
N THR A 666 -77.04 5.97 -16.10
CA THR A 666 -77.55 5.94 -14.71
C THR A 666 -76.77 5.00 -13.83
N ALA A 667 -76.04 5.51 -12.88
CA ALA A 667 -76.25 5.73 -11.44
C ALA A 667 -76.25 4.48 -10.57
N LYS A 668 -75.39 4.46 -9.60
CA LYS A 668 -75.53 4.29 -8.15
C LYS A 668 -74.36 3.53 -7.55
N ALA A 669 -73.61 4.19 -6.73
CA ALA A 669 -73.63 4.33 -5.25
C ALA A 669 -72.72 3.34 -4.53
N GLU A 670 -71.82 3.91 -3.81
CA GLU A 670 -71.01 3.33 -2.71
C GLU A 670 -71.89 2.67 -1.61
N PRO A 671 -71.37 1.92 -0.67
CA PRO A 671 -70.60 2.53 0.39
C PRO A 671 -69.44 1.69 1.00
N ALA A 672 -68.64 2.43 1.75
CA ALA A 672 -67.55 2.07 2.63
C ALA A 672 -67.91 1.08 3.77
N VAL A 673 -66.91 0.45 4.44
CA VAL A 673 -66.63 0.57 5.88
C VAL A 673 -65.53 -0.44 6.37
N LYS A 674 -64.54 0.12 7.13
CA LYS A 674 -63.77 -0.37 8.31
C LYS A 674 -62.98 -1.69 8.17
N GLY A 675 -61.70 -1.82 8.43
CA GLY A 675 -60.92 -1.36 9.59
C GLY A 675 -60.77 -2.42 10.64
N GLU A 676 -59.56 -3.02 10.77
CA GLU A 676 -59.06 -3.52 12.06
C GLU A 676 -57.57 -3.85 12.03
N LYS A 677 -56.87 -3.35 13.05
CA LYS A 677 -55.48 -3.64 13.46
C LYS A 677 -55.52 -4.69 14.61
N PRO A 678 -54.37 -5.04 15.19
CA PRO A 678 -53.46 -6.15 14.95
C PRO A 678 -53.44 -7.16 16.13
N LYS A 679 -52.80 -8.30 15.97
CA LYS A 679 -52.46 -9.17 17.14
C LYS A 679 -51.00 -9.56 17.15
N LYS A 680 -50.37 -9.26 18.29
CA LYS A 680 -49.05 -9.78 18.76
C LYS A 680 -49.19 -11.22 19.19
N THR A 681 -48.18 -12.03 18.96
CA THR A 681 -47.74 -13.15 19.81
C THR A 681 -46.31 -13.50 19.42
N SER A 682 -45.40 -13.38 20.24
CA SER A 682 -44.72 -14.06 21.36
C SER A 682 -43.52 -14.89 20.88
N THR A 683 -42.41 -14.46 21.36
CA THR A 683 -41.06 -15.03 21.52
C THR A 683 -40.97 -16.56 21.66
N ARG A 684 -40.05 -17.17 20.94
CA ARG A 684 -39.33 -18.34 21.35
C ARG A 684 -37.85 -18.22 21.07
N LYS A 685 -37.03 -18.17 22.12
CA LYS A 685 -35.57 -18.23 22.10
C LYS A 685 -35.16 -19.63 21.61
N ALA A 686 -34.30 -19.68 20.62
CA ALA A 686 -33.47 -20.84 20.32
C ALA A 686 -32.01 -20.46 20.60
N LYS A 687 -31.39 -21.25 21.49
CA LYS A 687 -29.95 -21.24 21.74
C LYS A 687 -29.23 -21.71 20.47
N ALA A 688 -28.30 -20.92 19.98
CA ALA A 688 -27.31 -21.37 19.06
C ALA A 688 -26.08 -21.79 19.86
N GLU A 689 -25.69 -23.02 19.76
CA GLU A 689 -24.40 -23.55 20.20
C GLU A 689 -23.36 -23.09 19.14
N THR A 690 -22.36 -22.41 19.60
CA THR A 690 -21.20 -22.01 18.79
C THR A 690 -20.19 -23.15 18.82
N GLU A 691 -20.01 -23.83 17.69
CA GLU A 691 -18.82 -24.63 17.44
C GLU A 691 -17.64 -23.69 17.11
N PRO A 692 -16.41 -23.99 17.59
CA PRO A 692 -15.25 -23.15 17.33
C PRO A 692 -14.76 -23.35 15.91
N CYS A 693 -14.68 -22.25 15.18
CA CYS A 693 -14.03 -22.17 13.90
C CYS A 693 -12.53 -22.46 14.07
N LEU A 694 -12.04 -23.49 13.42
CA LEU A 694 -10.63 -23.85 13.34
C LEU A 694 -9.85 -22.70 12.68
N LEU A 695 -8.99 -22.09 13.47
CA LEU A 695 -7.94 -21.16 13.00
C LEU A 695 -6.96 -21.92 12.10
N TYR A 696 -6.94 -21.58 10.84
CA TYR A 696 -5.82 -21.90 9.95
C TYR A 696 -4.71 -20.90 10.26
N THR A 697 -3.69 -21.35 10.98
CA THR A 697 -2.40 -20.67 11.03
C THR A 697 -1.65 -21.03 9.75
N SER A 698 -1.41 -20.03 8.89
CA SER A 698 -0.51 -20.19 7.74
C SER A 698 0.93 -20.07 8.23
N ASP A 699 1.52 -21.19 8.62
CA ASP A 699 2.97 -21.33 8.76
C ASP A 699 3.57 -21.45 7.37
N ALA A 700 3.93 -20.36 6.73
CA ALA A 700 4.72 -20.37 5.48
C ALA A 700 5.22 -18.99 5.05
N ALA A 701 5.67 -18.14 5.97
CA ALA A 701 6.34 -16.90 5.58
C ALA A 701 7.71 -16.68 6.24
N ASP A 702 8.18 -17.56 7.11
CA ASP A 702 9.30 -17.26 8.00
C ASP A 702 10.38 -18.35 8.06
N ASP A 703 10.72 -18.95 6.96
CA ASP A 703 11.98 -19.71 6.92
C ASP A 703 13.02 -18.97 6.07
N LEU A 704 14.06 -18.52 6.75
CA LEU A 704 15.36 -18.05 6.29
C LEU A 704 15.54 -16.53 6.10
N ILE A 705 15.92 -15.85 7.17
CA ILE A 705 17.09 -14.98 7.16
C ILE A 705 18.02 -15.39 8.30
#